data_5965959acfae313741746031be420a1b
#
_entry.id   5965959acfae313741746031be420a1b
#
_cell.length_a   1.000
_cell.length_b   1.000
_cell.length_c   1.000
_cell.angle_alpha   90.00
_cell.angle_beta   90.00
_cell.angle_gamma   90.00
#
_symmetry.space_group_name_H-M   'P 1'
#
loop_
_entity.id
_entity.type
_entity.pdbx_description
1 polymer ?
#
loop_
_entity_poly.entity_id
_entity_poly.type
_entity_poly.pdbx_seq_one_letter_code
_entity_poly.pdbx_strand_id
1 'polypeptide(L)'
;MKKLLFLLFCTGLGLPVAGQRWQIDPDGGIAWRPGNDTPHRDHLEMTGEQISTVLRWVVDDRGAFRVERSLIFPLLRVRPIDTHASLMCRVATDIPSLLAVNTSASGFNASALQFERVEKIVIDGTVRVFSQWSFNAVGAGYEEVEHPAPVLAMERTIFPSPTQPALCERYLIRNIGSQTLEISIPEFSQIVTTPSERGITGGYVIRAELLDAGIRILQPGDSTVVDALFRACRVGETLPPADVGAELRSRREFVSAISDKLVLETPDPVVDTEFRFAKIRAAESIIKTRGGYMHAPGGECYYAAIWANDQAEYVNPFFPMLGYDIGNRSALNAFRHFARFMNAEYRPIPSSIIAEGDDIWNGAGDRGDAAMIAYGAARYALARGERNEAEELWPLVEWCLEYCRRKLTPEGVVASDTDELEGRFPAGKANLCTSTLYYDALRSAVYLGQELGCPRETLRVYKRQTSELAEAIECHFGATVAGYETYRYFDGCTKLRSWICMPLIAGLQNRSEGTVRALLGKELMTENGLLTEQGSSTFWDRSTLYALRGIYIAGQADRATEFLSHYARRRLLGDHVPYPIEAWPEGSQRHLAAESGLFCRVITEGLFGIRPTGFRSFDLTPSMPSGWNRMALRHIRAFENNFDLVIEKQPDGFLRVTLAISGCNPRAFRLRQGASLRIKLP
;
A
#
# COMPACT_ATOMS: atom_id res chain seq x y z
N MET A 1 -47.13 8.22 38.41
CA MET A 1 -47.07 7.63 37.05
C MET A 1 -45.64 7.82 36.52
N LYS A 2 -44.78 6.83 36.70
CA LYS A 2 -43.37 6.84 36.25
C LYS A 2 -43.37 6.30 34.82
N LYS A 3 -42.90 7.08 33.86
CA LYS A 3 -42.62 6.64 32.49
C LYS A 3 -41.22 6.00 32.47
N LEU A 4 -41.19 4.70 32.20
CA LEU A 4 -39.98 3.92 31.95
C LEU A 4 -39.56 4.17 30.52
N LEU A 5 -38.34 4.72 30.32
CA LEU A 5 -37.73 4.92 29.01
C LEU A 5 -36.94 3.64 28.67
N PHE A 6 -37.41 2.85 27.72
CA PHE A 6 -36.69 1.72 27.16
C PHE A 6 -35.68 2.22 26.15
N LEU A 7 -34.38 2.14 26.46
CA LEU A 7 -33.32 2.26 25.47
C LEU A 7 -33.20 0.91 24.73
N LEU A 8 -33.66 0.86 23.48
CA LEU A 8 -33.31 -0.24 22.58
C LEU A 8 -31.86 -0.05 22.10
N PHE A 9 -30.97 -0.88 22.60
CA PHE A 9 -29.68 -1.13 21.97
C PHE A 9 -29.92 -2.00 20.73
N CYS A 10 -29.95 -1.40 19.54
CA CYS A 10 -29.85 -2.14 18.28
C CYS A 10 -28.40 -2.58 18.11
N THR A 11 -28.05 -3.78 18.57
CA THR A 11 -26.89 -4.51 18.07
C THR A 11 -27.27 -5.00 16.68
N GLY A 12 -26.92 -4.22 15.67
CA GLY A 12 -27.03 -4.61 14.28
C GLY A 12 -26.00 -5.71 14.00
N LEU A 13 -26.39 -6.95 14.17
CA LEU A 13 -25.73 -8.09 13.52
C LEU A 13 -26.01 -7.94 12.02
N GLY A 14 -25.10 -7.27 11.30
CA GLY A 14 -25.15 -7.21 9.85
C GLY A 14 -25.05 -8.64 9.31
N LEU A 15 -26.05 -9.06 8.56
CA LEU A 15 -25.97 -10.30 7.79
C LEU A 15 -24.77 -10.20 6.85
N PRO A 16 -23.93 -11.25 6.72
CA PRO A 16 -22.80 -11.21 5.81
C PRO A 16 -23.31 -11.00 4.38
N VAL A 17 -22.83 -9.95 3.74
CA VAL A 17 -23.03 -9.71 2.32
C VAL A 17 -22.27 -10.81 1.56
N ALA A 18 -22.86 -11.44 0.57
CA ALA A 18 -22.22 -12.50 -0.23
C ALA A 18 -20.84 -12.01 -0.73
N GLY A 19 -19.79 -12.77 -0.44
CA GLY A 19 -18.39 -12.44 -0.77
C GLY A 19 -17.59 -11.76 0.37
N GLN A 20 -18.21 -11.42 1.51
CA GLN A 20 -17.48 -10.87 2.64
C GLN A 20 -16.98 -12.00 3.56
N ARG A 21 -15.66 -12.14 3.70
CA ARG A 21 -15.01 -13.15 4.56
C ARG A 21 -14.47 -12.58 5.86
N TRP A 22 -14.03 -11.32 5.82
CA TRP A 22 -13.44 -10.63 6.96
C TRP A 22 -14.41 -9.60 7.54
N GLN A 23 -14.17 -9.22 8.78
CA GLN A 23 -14.95 -8.20 9.49
C GLN A 23 -13.99 -7.20 10.14
N ILE A 24 -14.39 -5.93 10.24
CA ILE A 24 -13.63 -4.96 11.03
C ILE A 24 -13.66 -5.40 12.49
N ASP A 25 -12.48 -5.56 13.08
CA ASP A 25 -12.34 -5.89 14.49
C ASP A 25 -12.49 -4.60 15.34
N PRO A 26 -13.22 -4.63 16.46
CA PRO A 26 -13.37 -3.46 17.34
C PRO A 26 -12.05 -2.83 17.79
N ASP A 27 -10.98 -3.62 17.88
CA ASP A 27 -9.64 -3.15 18.26
C ASP A 27 -8.87 -2.49 17.10
N GLY A 28 -9.53 -2.30 15.96
CA GLY A 28 -9.00 -1.54 14.81
C GLY A 28 -8.26 -2.38 13.76
N GLY A 29 -8.34 -3.69 13.80
CA GLY A 29 -7.89 -4.62 12.76
C GLY A 29 -9.02 -5.13 11.88
N ILE A 30 -8.74 -6.18 11.13
CA ILE A 30 -9.75 -7.04 10.51
C ILE A 30 -9.61 -8.46 11.06
N ALA A 31 -10.74 -9.15 11.18
CA ALA A 31 -10.80 -10.51 11.72
C ALA A 31 -11.54 -11.45 10.78
N TRP A 32 -10.96 -12.62 10.58
CA TRP A 32 -11.60 -13.78 9.96
C TRP A 32 -11.94 -14.83 11.05
N ARG A 33 -13.08 -15.50 10.91
CA ARG A 33 -13.48 -16.64 11.76
C ARG A 33 -13.93 -17.79 10.87
N PRO A 34 -13.70 -19.05 11.27
CA PRO A 34 -14.18 -20.22 10.56
C PRO A 34 -15.70 -20.15 10.32
N GLY A 35 -16.09 -20.50 9.12
CA GLY A 35 -17.47 -20.52 8.63
C GLY A 35 -17.60 -21.45 7.45
N ASN A 36 -18.51 -21.15 6.52
CA ASN A 36 -18.75 -21.94 5.31
C ASN A 36 -17.66 -21.76 4.23
N ASP A 37 -16.60 -20.99 4.50
CA ASP A 37 -15.53 -20.64 3.58
C ASP A 37 -14.20 -21.36 3.85
N THR A 38 -14.23 -22.48 4.60
CA THR A 38 -13.08 -23.38 4.75
C THR A 38 -13.02 -24.40 3.60
N PRO A 39 -11.83 -24.74 3.09
CA PRO A 39 -10.53 -24.23 3.48
C PRO A 39 -10.33 -22.75 3.11
N HIS A 40 -9.81 -21.97 4.06
CA HIS A 40 -9.47 -20.56 3.84
C HIS A 40 -8.00 -20.43 3.46
N ARG A 41 -7.73 -19.70 2.38
CA ARG A 41 -6.37 -19.46 1.88
C ARG A 41 -6.19 -18.00 1.58
N ASP A 42 -5.05 -17.44 2.01
CA ASP A 42 -4.67 -16.08 1.64
C ASP A 42 -3.15 -15.89 1.75
N HIS A 43 -2.67 -14.73 1.36
CA HIS A 43 -1.30 -14.30 1.59
C HIS A 43 -1.25 -12.81 1.93
N LEU A 44 -0.23 -12.42 2.69
CA LEU A 44 -0.01 -11.05 3.14
C LEU A 44 1.47 -10.72 3.10
N GLU A 45 1.81 -9.54 2.61
CA GLU A 45 3.15 -8.99 2.72
C GLU A 45 3.23 -7.95 3.84
N MET A 46 4.29 -8.05 4.66
CA MET A 46 4.68 -7.07 5.68
C MET A 46 6.17 -6.78 5.56
N THR A 47 6.57 -5.55 5.86
CA THR A 47 7.96 -5.12 5.66
C THR A 47 8.49 -4.34 6.87
N GLY A 48 9.80 -4.44 7.12
CA GLY A 48 10.62 -3.59 7.97
C GLY A 48 11.82 -3.04 7.20
N GLU A 49 12.67 -2.26 7.83
CA GLU A 49 13.80 -1.59 7.14
C GLU A 49 14.82 -2.56 6.51
N GLN A 50 14.90 -3.81 6.98
CA GLN A 50 15.91 -4.79 6.56
C GLN A 50 15.35 -6.15 6.16
N ILE A 51 14.06 -6.36 6.27
CA ILE A 51 13.39 -7.60 5.90
C ILE A 51 12.02 -7.29 5.31
N SER A 52 11.62 -8.06 4.30
CA SER A 52 10.22 -8.22 3.91
C SER A 52 9.81 -9.67 4.06
N THR A 53 8.56 -9.90 4.34
CA THR A 53 8.01 -11.26 4.44
C THR A 53 6.67 -11.34 3.73
N VAL A 54 6.49 -12.42 2.96
CA VAL A 54 5.18 -12.81 2.44
C VAL A 54 4.77 -14.09 3.15
N LEU A 55 3.71 -13.98 3.92
CA LEU A 55 3.09 -15.10 4.61
C LEU A 55 1.99 -15.69 3.72
N ARG A 56 2.07 -16.97 3.40
CA ARG A 56 0.99 -17.72 2.73
C ARG A 56 0.43 -18.71 3.71
N TRP A 57 -0.86 -18.66 3.95
CA TRP A 57 -1.49 -19.59 4.89
C TRP A 57 -2.68 -20.32 4.28
N VAL A 58 -2.97 -21.43 4.93
CA VAL A 58 -4.18 -22.24 4.72
C VAL A 58 -4.74 -22.60 6.08
N VAL A 59 -6.04 -22.39 6.28
CA VAL A 59 -6.81 -23.09 7.31
C VAL A 59 -7.53 -24.22 6.58
N ASP A 60 -7.16 -25.45 6.87
CA ASP A 60 -7.71 -26.62 6.18
C ASP A 60 -9.14 -26.99 6.65
N ASP A 61 -9.73 -28.01 6.06
CA ASP A 61 -11.10 -28.47 6.38
C ASP A 61 -11.23 -28.97 7.83
N ARG A 62 -10.12 -29.31 8.49
CA ARG A 62 -10.08 -29.72 9.91
C ARG A 62 -9.87 -28.54 10.84
N GLY A 63 -9.62 -27.36 10.28
CA GLY A 63 -9.36 -26.13 11.03
C GLY A 63 -7.89 -25.94 11.42
N ALA A 64 -6.96 -26.73 10.89
CA ALA A 64 -5.53 -26.57 11.18
C ALA A 64 -4.90 -25.46 10.32
N PHE A 65 -4.07 -24.63 10.94
CA PHE A 65 -3.36 -23.53 10.30
C PHE A 65 -1.98 -23.99 9.80
N ARG A 66 -1.72 -23.76 8.52
CA ARG A 66 -0.42 -23.98 7.91
C ARG A 66 0.06 -22.66 7.32
N VAL A 67 1.34 -22.35 7.51
CA VAL A 67 1.96 -21.12 6.98
C VAL A 67 3.31 -21.40 6.33
N GLU A 68 3.47 -20.92 5.09
CA GLU A 68 4.75 -20.78 4.42
C GLU A 68 5.19 -19.32 4.53
N ARG A 69 6.45 -19.10 4.82
CA ARG A 69 7.08 -17.79 4.95
C ARG A 69 8.06 -17.60 3.82
N SER A 70 7.84 -16.61 2.96
CA SER A 70 8.90 -16.11 2.09
C SER A 70 9.61 -14.98 2.82
N LEU A 71 10.88 -15.18 3.11
CA LEU A 71 11.76 -14.23 3.78
C LEU A 71 12.64 -13.56 2.73
N ILE A 72 12.56 -12.25 2.62
CA ILE A 72 13.37 -11.47 1.69
C ILE A 72 14.27 -10.52 2.49
N PHE A 73 15.56 -10.58 2.21
CA PHE A 73 16.58 -9.76 2.85
C PHE A 73 17.15 -8.79 1.81
N PRO A 74 16.61 -7.57 1.69
CA PRO A 74 16.93 -6.64 0.60
C PRO A 74 18.40 -6.26 0.51
N LEU A 75 19.10 -6.23 1.65
CA LEU A 75 20.49 -5.82 1.75
C LEU A 75 21.49 -6.97 1.51
N LEU A 76 21.01 -8.21 1.44
CA LEU A 76 21.80 -9.39 1.09
C LEU A 76 21.62 -9.67 -0.40
N ARG A 77 22.43 -9.00 -1.23
CA ARG A 77 22.26 -9.02 -2.68
C ARG A 77 22.82 -10.30 -3.29
N VAL A 78 22.09 -10.88 -4.25
CA VAL A 78 22.44 -12.10 -4.97
C VAL A 78 22.73 -11.86 -6.44
N ARG A 79 23.32 -12.83 -7.12
CA ARG A 79 23.55 -12.84 -8.56
C ARG A 79 22.46 -13.67 -9.26
N PRO A 80 22.02 -13.29 -10.48
CA PRO A 80 22.48 -12.11 -11.24
C PRO A 80 22.00 -10.80 -10.59
N ILE A 81 22.66 -9.69 -10.90
CA ILE A 81 22.18 -8.37 -10.51
C ILE A 81 21.08 -8.00 -11.51
N ASP A 82 19.84 -8.07 -11.05
CA ASP A 82 18.63 -7.72 -11.80
C ASP A 82 17.59 -7.14 -10.83
N THR A 83 16.35 -7.02 -11.26
CA THR A 83 15.25 -6.50 -10.43
C THR A 83 14.94 -7.39 -9.21
N HIS A 84 15.42 -8.63 -9.19
CA HIS A 84 15.20 -9.64 -8.15
C HIS A 84 16.46 -9.92 -7.32
N ALA A 85 17.43 -9.02 -7.33
CA ALA A 85 18.76 -9.23 -6.76
C ALA A 85 18.84 -9.33 -5.22
N SER A 86 17.74 -9.55 -4.51
CA SER A 86 17.71 -9.73 -3.04
C SER A 86 17.68 -11.21 -2.66
N LEU A 87 18.36 -11.57 -1.57
CA LEU A 87 18.28 -12.91 -1.01
C LEU A 87 16.85 -13.22 -0.60
N MET A 88 16.29 -14.27 -1.16
CA MET A 88 14.97 -14.80 -0.78
C MET A 88 15.12 -16.28 -0.38
N CYS A 89 14.42 -16.68 0.66
CA CYS A 89 14.26 -18.08 1.05
C CYS A 89 12.82 -18.35 1.50
N ARG A 90 12.39 -19.60 1.34
CA ARG A 90 11.08 -20.05 1.82
C ARG A 90 11.25 -21.00 2.99
N VAL A 91 10.46 -20.80 4.03
CA VAL A 91 10.50 -21.60 5.26
C VAL A 91 9.07 -22.03 5.61
N ALA A 92 8.87 -23.34 5.67
CA ALA A 92 7.57 -23.96 6.01
C ALA A 92 7.62 -24.69 7.37
N THR A 93 8.68 -24.49 8.18
CA THR A 93 8.81 -25.13 9.49
C THR A 93 7.58 -24.83 10.35
N ASP A 94 6.89 -25.86 10.78
CA ASP A 94 5.75 -25.75 11.70
C ASP A 94 6.26 -25.75 13.14
N ILE A 95 6.40 -24.58 13.72
CA ILE A 95 6.94 -24.39 15.08
C ILE A 95 6.12 -25.13 16.15
N PRO A 96 4.76 -25.08 16.15
CA PRO A 96 3.98 -25.84 17.12
C PRO A 96 4.24 -27.34 17.10
N SER A 97 4.55 -27.94 15.95
CA SER A 97 4.85 -29.37 15.84
C SER A 97 6.16 -29.78 16.50
N LEU A 98 7.03 -28.83 16.82
CA LEU A 98 8.28 -29.07 17.56
C LEU A 98 8.05 -29.18 19.07
N LEU A 99 6.90 -28.68 19.58
CA LEU A 99 6.59 -28.69 21.00
C LEU A 99 6.03 -30.04 21.39
N ALA A 100 6.46 -30.55 22.55
CA ALA A 100 5.89 -31.75 23.13
C ALA A 100 5.13 -31.42 24.43
N VAL A 101 4.01 -32.09 24.64
CA VAL A 101 3.12 -31.87 25.80
C VAL A 101 2.92 -33.16 26.53
N ASN A 102 3.08 -33.10 27.86
CA ASN A 102 2.78 -34.21 28.81
C ASN A 102 1.72 -33.82 29.80
N THR A 103 0.95 -34.80 30.24
CA THR A 103 0.10 -34.66 31.45
C THR A 103 0.76 -35.37 32.64
N SER A 104 0.85 -34.71 33.79
CA SER A 104 1.48 -35.27 35.01
C SER A 104 0.78 -36.53 35.53
N ALA A 105 -0.45 -36.80 35.07
CA ALA A 105 -1.26 -37.95 35.56
C ALA A 105 -0.92 -39.28 34.87
N SER A 106 -0.19 -39.30 33.75
CA SER A 106 -0.12 -40.51 32.93
C SER A 106 1.19 -41.26 33.01
N GLY A 107 2.28 -40.71 33.52
CA GLY A 107 3.61 -41.36 33.50
C GLY A 107 4.08 -41.78 32.10
N PHE A 108 3.44 -41.27 31.04
CA PHE A 108 3.66 -41.64 29.64
C PHE A 108 4.45 -40.57 28.88
N ASN A 109 5.02 -40.98 27.75
CA ASN A 109 5.88 -40.17 26.88
C ASN A 109 5.15 -38.92 26.33
N ALA A 110 5.93 -37.85 26.16
CA ALA A 110 5.49 -36.61 25.57
C ALA A 110 4.81 -36.82 24.20
N SER A 111 3.60 -36.29 24.05
CA SER A 111 2.88 -36.31 22.78
C SER A 111 3.08 -34.98 22.03
N ALA A 112 3.33 -35.06 20.74
CA ALA A 112 3.28 -33.86 19.90
C ALA A 112 1.86 -33.25 19.89
N LEU A 113 1.76 -31.94 19.74
CA LEU A 113 0.49 -31.27 19.48
C LEU A 113 -0.06 -31.76 18.13
N GLN A 114 -1.25 -32.37 18.12
CA GLN A 114 -1.76 -33.10 16.95
C GLN A 114 -2.95 -32.41 16.26
N PHE A 115 -3.86 -31.85 17.05
CA PHE A 115 -5.12 -31.34 16.53
C PHE A 115 -5.22 -29.85 16.82
N GLU A 116 -5.07 -29.03 15.78
CA GLU A 116 -5.29 -27.59 15.84
C GLU A 116 -6.69 -27.26 15.32
N ARG A 117 -7.36 -26.34 16.00
CA ARG A 117 -8.61 -25.73 15.54
C ARG A 117 -8.49 -24.20 15.67
N VAL A 118 -8.39 -23.53 14.53
CA VAL A 118 -8.39 -22.06 14.49
C VAL A 118 -9.76 -21.53 14.88
N GLU A 119 -9.77 -20.51 15.73
CA GLU A 119 -10.97 -19.80 16.16
C GLU A 119 -11.07 -18.42 15.49
N LYS A 120 -9.91 -17.79 15.23
CA LYS A 120 -9.85 -16.42 14.70
C LYS A 120 -8.46 -16.14 14.09
N ILE A 121 -8.44 -15.42 12.98
CA ILE A 121 -7.24 -14.75 12.47
C ILE A 121 -7.49 -13.25 12.51
N VAL A 122 -6.53 -12.46 13.00
CA VAL A 122 -6.60 -11.00 13.05
C VAL A 122 -5.41 -10.43 12.28
N ILE A 123 -5.67 -9.44 11.46
CA ILE A 123 -4.65 -8.60 10.83
C ILE A 123 -4.81 -7.18 11.39
N ASP A 124 -3.77 -6.67 12.04
CA ASP A 124 -3.74 -5.36 12.70
C ASP A 124 -2.41 -4.61 12.49
N GLY A 125 -1.67 -5.00 11.46
CA GLY A 125 -0.26 -4.65 11.23
C GLY A 125 0.69 -5.76 11.67
N THR A 126 0.14 -6.79 12.32
CA THR A 126 0.71 -8.13 12.55
C THR A 126 -0.29 -9.17 12.06
N VAL A 127 0.11 -10.45 11.95
CA VAL A 127 -0.82 -11.56 11.77
C VAL A 127 -0.93 -12.31 13.07
N ARG A 128 -2.14 -12.35 13.65
CA ARG A 128 -2.42 -13.05 14.90
C ARG A 128 -3.40 -14.19 14.63
N VAL A 129 -3.00 -15.41 15.03
CA VAL A 129 -3.83 -16.62 14.88
C VAL A 129 -4.17 -17.15 16.27
N PHE A 130 -5.44 -17.26 16.54
CA PHE A 130 -5.98 -17.80 17.78
C PHE A 130 -6.50 -19.21 17.50
N SER A 131 -5.98 -20.20 18.21
CA SER A 131 -6.34 -21.60 18.03
C SER A 131 -6.41 -22.35 19.33
N GLN A 132 -7.20 -23.43 19.33
CA GLN A 132 -7.23 -24.43 20.39
C GLN A 132 -6.52 -25.69 19.91
N TRP A 133 -5.85 -26.36 20.83
CA TRP A 133 -5.08 -27.56 20.56
C TRP A 133 -5.50 -28.70 21.48
N SER A 134 -5.55 -29.89 20.92
CA SER A 134 -5.76 -31.11 21.61
C SER A 134 -4.75 -32.18 21.17
N PHE A 135 -4.61 -33.21 21.95
CA PHE A 135 -3.78 -34.37 21.65
C PHE A 135 -4.43 -35.65 22.21
N ASN A 136 -4.16 -36.77 21.55
CA ASN A 136 -4.53 -38.08 22.09
C ASN A 136 -3.44 -38.56 23.05
N ALA A 137 -3.84 -39.03 24.22
CA ALA A 137 -2.92 -39.69 25.14
C ALA A 137 -2.45 -41.02 24.48
N VAL A 138 -1.13 -41.15 24.25
CA VAL A 138 -0.57 -42.40 23.73
C VAL A 138 -0.25 -43.34 24.89
N GLY A 139 -0.96 -44.47 24.98
CA GLY A 139 -0.68 -45.50 25.99
C GLY A 139 -1.49 -46.76 25.75
N ALA A 140 -0.98 -47.92 26.22
CA ALA A 140 -1.67 -49.19 26.05
C ALA A 140 -3.01 -49.16 26.82
N GLY A 141 -4.12 -49.23 26.07
CA GLY A 141 -5.49 -49.29 26.64
C GLY A 141 -6.34 -48.01 26.46
N TYR A 142 -5.85 -46.98 25.79
CA TYR A 142 -6.69 -45.84 25.44
C TYR A 142 -7.28 -46.01 24.02
N GLU A 143 -8.59 -45.84 23.92
CA GLU A 143 -9.27 -45.71 22.60
C GLU A 143 -8.90 -44.39 21.99
N GLU A 144 -8.58 -44.41 20.68
CA GLU A 144 -8.35 -43.20 19.93
C GLU A 144 -9.64 -42.38 19.82
N VAL A 145 -9.65 -41.19 20.41
CA VAL A 145 -10.80 -40.29 20.37
C VAL A 145 -10.66 -39.43 19.12
N GLU A 146 -11.65 -39.51 18.21
CA GLU A 146 -11.64 -38.81 16.93
C GLU A 146 -11.54 -37.28 17.12
N HIS A 147 -12.11 -36.74 18.20
CA HIS A 147 -12.05 -35.32 18.55
C HIS A 147 -11.81 -35.13 20.05
N PRO A 148 -10.54 -35.21 20.51
CA PRO A 148 -10.25 -35.00 21.94
C PRO A 148 -10.53 -33.55 22.35
N ALA A 149 -10.97 -33.38 23.63
CA ALA A 149 -11.24 -32.05 24.17
C ALA A 149 -9.98 -31.17 24.12
N PRO A 150 -10.07 -29.87 23.78
CA PRO A 150 -8.94 -28.97 23.73
C PRO A 150 -8.38 -28.75 25.16
N VAL A 151 -7.07 -28.73 25.27
CA VAL A 151 -6.32 -28.56 26.53
C VAL A 151 -5.43 -27.33 26.53
N LEU A 152 -5.06 -26.82 25.34
CA LEU A 152 -4.26 -25.60 25.18
C LEU A 152 -4.99 -24.61 24.31
N ALA A 153 -4.92 -23.32 24.68
CA ALA A 153 -5.16 -22.19 23.77
C ALA A 153 -3.81 -21.60 23.36
N MET A 154 -3.70 -21.25 22.10
CA MET A 154 -2.48 -20.63 21.54
C MET A 154 -2.83 -19.38 20.77
N GLU A 155 -2.16 -18.27 21.10
CA GLU A 155 -2.09 -17.09 20.26
C GLU A 155 -0.72 -17.05 19.58
N ARG A 156 -0.70 -17.14 18.24
CA ARG A 156 0.49 -16.99 17.43
C ARG A 156 0.49 -15.57 16.83
N THR A 157 1.55 -14.79 17.07
CA THR A 157 1.76 -13.46 16.52
C THR A 157 2.97 -13.48 15.60
N ILE A 158 2.77 -13.15 14.31
CA ILE A 158 3.82 -13.16 13.26
C ILE A 158 4.00 -11.73 12.75
N PHE A 159 5.24 -11.24 12.71
CA PHE A 159 5.55 -9.87 12.26
C PHE A 159 7.02 -9.70 11.88
N PRO A 160 7.38 -8.86 10.88
CA PRO A 160 8.76 -8.48 10.64
C PRO A 160 9.23 -7.52 11.73
N SER A 161 10.49 -7.65 12.15
CA SER A 161 11.13 -6.61 12.97
C SER A 161 11.16 -5.29 12.20
N PRO A 162 10.82 -4.15 12.81
CA PRO A 162 10.93 -2.85 12.15
C PRO A 162 12.34 -2.49 11.71
N THR A 163 13.38 -2.93 12.45
CA THR A 163 14.76 -2.46 12.25
C THR A 163 15.80 -3.57 12.05
N GLN A 164 15.49 -4.82 12.43
CA GLN A 164 16.41 -5.95 12.33
C GLN A 164 16.11 -6.82 11.09
N PRO A 165 17.09 -7.53 10.52
CA PRO A 165 16.84 -8.50 9.46
C PRO A 165 16.24 -9.79 10.03
N ALA A 166 15.05 -9.68 10.63
CA ALA A 166 14.38 -10.77 11.35
C ALA A 166 12.88 -10.81 11.14
N LEU A 167 12.33 -11.98 10.80
CA LEU A 167 10.93 -12.30 11.05
C LEU A 167 10.82 -12.86 12.45
N CYS A 168 9.88 -12.34 13.21
CA CYS A 168 9.60 -12.70 14.60
C CYS A 168 8.26 -13.44 14.70
N GLU A 169 8.24 -14.51 15.47
CA GLU A 169 7.01 -15.21 15.85
C GLU A 169 6.98 -15.40 17.34
N ARG A 170 5.84 -15.05 17.95
CA ARG A 170 5.58 -15.24 19.38
C ARG A 170 4.36 -16.11 19.57
N TYR A 171 4.49 -17.13 20.40
CA TYR A 171 3.46 -18.09 20.76
C TYR A 171 3.14 -17.93 22.25
N LEU A 172 1.98 -17.36 22.55
CA LEU A 172 1.43 -17.35 23.92
C LEU A 172 0.57 -18.61 24.08
N ILE A 173 1.03 -19.53 24.93
CA ILE A 173 0.41 -20.83 25.15
C ILE A 173 -0.22 -20.82 26.54
N ARG A 174 -1.50 -21.13 26.62
CA ARG A 174 -2.26 -21.18 27.88
C ARG A 174 -2.84 -22.56 28.10
N ASN A 175 -2.69 -23.10 29.29
CA ASN A 175 -3.40 -24.31 29.75
C ASN A 175 -4.87 -23.98 30.03
N ILE A 176 -5.79 -24.49 29.20
CA ILE A 176 -7.25 -24.34 29.35
C ILE A 176 -7.91 -25.63 29.86
N GLY A 177 -7.11 -26.68 30.05
CA GLY A 177 -7.56 -27.95 30.62
C GLY A 177 -7.65 -27.90 32.15
N SER A 178 -8.05 -29.02 32.74
CA SER A 178 -8.18 -29.18 34.18
C SER A 178 -6.97 -29.84 34.87
N GLN A 179 -5.97 -30.24 34.07
CA GLN A 179 -4.78 -30.94 34.58
C GLN A 179 -3.53 -30.06 34.38
N THR A 180 -2.52 -30.30 35.22
CA THR A 180 -1.18 -29.73 35.03
C THR A 180 -0.56 -30.28 33.74
N LEU A 181 -0.04 -29.42 32.91
CA LEU A 181 0.65 -29.76 31.68
C LEU A 181 2.14 -29.43 31.77
N GLU A 182 2.96 -30.33 31.26
CA GLU A 182 4.38 -30.09 31.01
C GLU A 182 4.58 -29.85 29.54
N ILE A 183 5.12 -28.68 29.18
CA ILE A 183 5.46 -28.32 27.81
C ILE A 183 6.97 -28.35 27.65
N SER A 184 7.46 -29.22 26.77
CA SER A 184 8.87 -29.32 26.41
C SER A 184 9.14 -28.51 25.14
N ILE A 185 10.02 -27.52 25.26
CA ILE A 185 10.50 -26.68 24.17
C ILE A 185 11.89 -27.20 23.80
N PRO A 186 12.09 -27.81 22.61
CA PRO A 186 13.39 -28.36 22.24
C PRO A 186 14.41 -27.28 21.91
N GLU A 187 15.68 -27.59 22.05
CA GLU A 187 16.73 -26.85 21.36
C GLU A 187 16.52 -27.02 19.84
N PHE A 188 16.26 -25.93 19.14
CA PHE A 188 16.06 -25.94 17.70
C PHE A 188 16.83 -24.81 17.06
N SER A 189 17.72 -25.14 16.14
CA SER A 189 18.42 -24.20 15.29
C SER A 189 18.69 -24.83 13.93
N GLN A 190 17.99 -24.39 12.92
CA GLN A 190 18.24 -24.77 11.52
C GLN A 190 19.08 -23.69 10.85
N ILE A 191 20.24 -24.08 10.30
CA ILE A 191 21.16 -23.16 9.63
C ILE A 191 21.36 -23.62 8.20
N VAL A 192 21.21 -22.70 7.24
CA VAL A 192 21.49 -22.91 5.82
C VAL A 192 22.48 -21.85 5.36
N THR A 193 23.57 -22.29 4.72
CA THR A 193 24.56 -21.37 4.13
C THR A 193 24.45 -21.43 2.61
N THR A 194 24.33 -20.25 1.98
CA THR A 194 24.32 -20.17 0.52
C THR A 194 25.73 -20.28 -0.05
N PRO A 195 25.90 -20.83 -1.28
CA PRO A 195 27.17 -20.79 -1.97
C PRO A 195 27.72 -19.38 -2.13
N SER A 196 29.00 -19.17 -1.95
CA SER A 196 29.64 -17.85 -1.96
C SER A 196 29.54 -17.13 -3.31
N GLU A 197 29.52 -17.88 -4.40
CA GLU A 197 29.38 -17.37 -5.77
C GLU A 197 27.97 -16.79 -6.07
N ARG A 198 26.96 -17.17 -5.31
CA ARG A 198 25.59 -16.64 -5.47
C ARG A 198 25.41 -15.25 -4.86
N GLY A 199 26.20 -14.91 -3.86
CA GLY A 199 26.12 -13.59 -3.22
C GLY A 199 27.07 -12.57 -3.85
N ILE A 200 26.68 -11.29 -3.83
CA ILE A 200 27.56 -10.19 -4.27
C ILE A 200 28.73 -10.00 -3.32
N THR A 201 28.50 -10.23 -2.03
CA THR A 201 29.51 -10.06 -0.97
C THR A 201 29.95 -11.39 -0.35
N GLY A 202 29.81 -12.52 -1.07
CA GLY A 202 30.07 -13.86 -0.57
C GLY A 202 28.82 -14.59 -0.12
N GLY A 203 28.98 -15.68 0.64
CA GLY A 203 27.85 -16.47 1.12
C GLY A 203 27.03 -15.80 2.22
N TYR A 204 25.80 -16.25 2.38
CA TYR A 204 24.86 -15.80 3.42
C TYR A 204 24.46 -16.96 4.31
N VAL A 205 24.27 -16.67 5.59
CA VAL A 205 23.73 -17.61 6.58
C VAL A 205 22.28 -17.26 6.85
N ILE A 206 21.38 -18.23 6.66
CA ILE A 206 19.96 -18.14 7.00
C ILE A 206 19.76 -19.04 8.22
N ARG A 207 19.12 -18.51 9.26
CA ARG A 207 18.89 -19.22 10.52
C ARG A 207 17.43 -19.15 10.93
N ALA A 208 16.86 -20.30 11.28
CA ALA A 208 15.59 -20.43 12.00
C ALA A 208 15.88 -21.04 13.37
N GLU A 209 15.42 -20.41 14.43
CA GLU A 209 15.72 -20.85 15.81
C GLU A 209 14.55 -20.62 16.74
N LEU A 210 14.39 -21.54 17.73
CA LEU A 210 13.56 -21.33 18.91
C LEU A 210 14.40 -20.72 20.00
N LEU A 211 13.80 -19.82 20.77
CA LEU A 211 14.41 -19.21 21.93
C LEU A 211 13.90 -19.91 23.21
N ASP A 212 14.74 -19.84 24.27
CA ASP A 212 14.39 -20.29 25.62
C ASP A 212 13.93 -21.74 25.71
N ALA A 213 14.70 -22.66 25.10
CA ALA A 213 14.52 -24.11 25.23
C ALA A 213 14.43 -24.57 26.69
N GLY A 214 13.68 -25.62 26.96
CA GLY A 214 13.52 -26.23 28.28
C GLY A 214 12.07 -26.63 28.59
N ILE A 215 11.84 -27.05 29.82
CA ILE A 215 10.55 -27.53 30.25
C ILE A 215 9.76 -26.42 31.00
N ARG A 216 8.47 -26.31 30.69
CA ARG A 216 7.53 -25.41 31.37
C ARG A 216 6.41 -26.21 31.97
N ILE A 217 6.13 -26.00 33.24
CA ILE A 217 5.02 -26.63 33.97
C ILE A 217 3.90 -25.60 34.08
N LEU A 218 2.74 -25.90 33.50
CA LEU A 218 1.57 -25.03 33.51
C LEU A 218 0.43 -25.65 34.31
N GLN A 219 0.08 -25.00 35.41
CA GLN A 219 -1.16 -25.32 36.15
C GLN A 219 -2.39 -24.91 35.28
N PRO A 220 -3.60 -25.43 35.53
CA PRO A 220 -4.82 -24.93 34.91
C PRO A 220 -4.92 -23.40 34.98
N GLY A 221 -5.03 -22.74 33.83
CA GLY A 221 -5.08 -21.29 33.69
C GLY A 221 -3.73 -20.58 33.48
N ASP A 222 -2.60 -21.24 33.76
CA ASP A 222 -1.25 -20.68 33.54
C ASP A 222 -0.92 -20.53 32.07
N SER A 223 0.03 -19.65 31.78
CA SER A 223 0.52 -19.38 30.43
C SER A 223 2.04 -19.36 30.37
N THR A 224 2.57 -19.68 29.20
CA THR A 224 3.99 -19.50 28.85
C THR A 224 4.13 -18.87 27.47
N VAL A 225 5.31 -18.31 27.18
CA VAL A 225 5.67 -17.76 25.88
C VAL A 225 6.79 -18.57 25.26
N VAL A 226 6.67 -18.86 23.97
CA VAL A 226 7.71 -19.42 23.14
C VAL A 226 7.96 -18.48 21.98
N ASP A 227 9.20 -18.11 21.73
CA ASP A 227 9.59 -17.19 20.65
C ASP A 227 10.40 -17.92 19.60
N ALA A 228 10.18 -17.58 18.32
CA ALA A 228 10.96 -18.06 17.20
C ALA A 228 11.45 -16.89 16.36
N LEU A 229 12.68 -17.04 15.81
CA LEU A 229 13.32 -16.07 14.96
C LEU A 229 13.78 -16.69 13.64
N PHE A 230 13.57 -15.95 12.55
CA PHE A 230 14.07 -16.29 11.23
C PHE A 230 14.92 -15.11 10.73
N ARG A 231 16.22 -15.30 10.61
CA ARG A 231 17.21 -14.24 10.35
C ARG A 231 18.17 -14.61 9.24
N ALA A 232 18.81 -13.62 8.61
CA ALA A 232 19.97 -13.86 7.75
C ALA A 232 21.05 -12.79 7.91
N CYS A 233 22.31 -13.18 7.66
CA CYS A 233 23.46 -12.31 7.67
C CYS A 233 24.52 -12.81 6.69
N ARG A 234 25.58 -12.05 6.48
CA ARG A 234 26.76 -12.52 5.73
C ARG A 234 27.52 -13.57 6.53
N VAL A 235 28.16 -14.49 5.82
CA VAL A 235 29.08 -15.45 6.47
C VAL A 235 30.15 -14.66 7.23
N GLY A 236 30.34 -15.03 8.51
CA GLY A 236 31.31 -14.39 9.42
C GLY A 236 30.74 -13.17 10.17
N GLU A 237 29.55 -12.71 9.87
CA GLU A 237 28.84 -11.69 10.68
C GLU A 237 28.09 -12.36 11.84
N THR A 238 28.02 -11.65 12.97
CA THR A 238 27.19 -12.03 14.12
C THR A 238 26.03 -11.07 14.22
N LEU A 239 24.80 -11.60 14.18
CA LEU A 239 23.61 -10.80 14.44
C LEU A 239 23.49 -10.50 15.94
N PRO A 240 23.05 -9.30 16.32
CA PRO A 240 22.80 -8.99 17.72
C PRO A 240 21.71 -9.89 18.30
N PRO A 241 21.70 -10.15 19.61
CA PRO A 241 20.56 -10.77 20.27
C PRO A 241 19.29 -10.00 19.96
N ALA A 242 18.19 -10.71 19.73
CA ALA A 242 16.86 -10.10 19.51
C ALA A 242 15.92 -10.52 20.61
N ASP A 243 15.25 -9.54 21.23
CA ASP A 243 14.12 -9.75 22.15
C ASP A 243 12.83 -9.62 21.34
N VAL A 244 12.17 -10.73 21.06
CA VAL A 244 10.93 -10.77 20.27
C VAL A 244 9.82 -9.94 20.92
N GLY A 245 9.79 -9.85 22.26
CA GLY A 245 8.85 -9.00 22.98
C GLY A 245 9.10 -7.50 22.74
N ALA A 246 10.37 -7.08 22.71
CA ALA A 246 10.75 -5.71 22.37
C ALA A 246 10.45 -5.40 20.91
N GLU A 247 10.74 -6.31 19.99
CA GLU A 247 10.43 -6.16 18.56
C GLU A 247 8.92 -6.04 18.32
N LEU A 248 8.10 -6.82 19.04
CA LEU A 248 6.64 -6.72 18.95
C LEU A 248 6.13 -5.35 19.45
N ARG A 249 6.68 -4.84 20.55
CA ARG A 249 6.35 -3.49 21.03
C ARG A 249 6.71 -2.44 19.97
N SER A 250 7.92 -2.50 19.43
CA SER A 250 8.38 -1.60 18.38
C SER A 250 7.52 -1.66 17.11
N ARG A 251 7.09 -2.87 16.69
CA ARG A 251 6.16 -3.04 15.57
C ARG A 251 4.80 -2.40 15.83
N ARG A 252 4.24 -2.59 17.02
CA ARG A 252 2.97 -1.99 17.42
C ARG A 252 3.06 -0.46 17.51
N GLU A 253 4.16 0.06 18.04
CA GLU A 253 4.44 1.49 18.09
C GLU A 253 4.52 2.10 16.68
N PHE A 254 5.20 1.44 15.76
CA PHE A 254 5.24 1.86 14.35
C PHE A 254 3.83 1.90 13.74
N VAL A 255 3.05 0.83 13.88
CA VAL A 255 1.69 0.73 13.35
C VAL A 255 0.79 1.82 13.93
N SER A 256 0.84 2.04 15.25
CA SER A 256 0.08 3.10 15.92
C SER A 256 0.51 4.47 15.42
N ALA A 257 1.81 4.75 15.38
CA ALA A 257 2.35 6.05 14.95
C ALA A 257 1.95 6.41 13.51
N ILE A 258 1.85 5.44 12.60
CA ILE A 258 1.35 5.68 11.23
C ILE A 258 -0.17 5.81 11.23
N SER A 259 -0.89 4.99 12.00
CA SER A 259 -2.34 5.05 12.08
C SER A 259 -2.86 6.39 12.58
N ASP A 260 -2.17 7.00 13.55
CA ASP A 260 -2.52 8.28 14.17
C ASP A 260 -2.19 9.50 13.31
N LYS A 261 -1.43 9.31 12.21
CA LYS A 261 -1.18 10.35 11.21
C LYS A 261 -2.27 10.33 10.15
N LEU A 262 -2.63 11.51 9.63
CA LEU A 262 -3.55 11.68 8.50
C LEU A 262 -4.80 10.79 8.65
N VAL A 263 -5.62 11.05 9.67
CA VAL A 263 -6.79 10.24 10.01
C VAL A 263 -7.99 10.64 9.16
N LEU A 264 -8.60 9.67 8.52
CA LEU A 264 -9.86 9.83 7.77
C LEU A 264 -11.05 9.52 8.68
N GLU A 265 -12.07 10.38 8.64
CA GLU A 265 -13.35 10.16 9.31
C GLU A 265 -14.46 10.35 8.27
N THR A 266 -15.16 9.29 7.92
CA THR A 266 -16.32 9.29 7.01
C THR A 266 -17.48 8.49 7.59
N PRO A 267 -18.68 8.54 7.02
CA PRO A 267 -19.76 7.61 7.39
C PRO A 267 -19.52 6.16 6.98
N ASP A 268 -18.47 5.85 6.19
CA ASP A 268 -18.14 4.49 5.75
C ASP A 268 -16.89 3.95 6.49
N PRO A 269 -17.05 3.14 7.55
CA PRO A 269 -15.94 2.63 8.33
C PRO A 269 -15.02 1.68 7.54
N VAL A 270 -15.50 1.10 6.42
CA VAL A 270 -14.67 0.25 5.57
C VAL A 270 -13.64 1.11 4.82
N VAL A 271 -14.05 2.26 4.27
CA VAL A 271 -13.16 3.21 3.61
C VAL A 271 -12.13 3.77 4.61
N ASP A 272 -12.58 4.13 5.82
CA ASP A 272 -11.70 4.65 6.87
C ASP A 272 -10.63 3.61 7.28
N THR A 273 -11.05 2.35 7.42
CA THR A 273 -10.16 1.25 7.80
C THR A 273 -9.19 0.89 6.67
N GLU A 274 -9.66 0.81 5.42
CA GLU A 274 -8.79 0.58 4.25
C GLU A 274 -7.74 1.69 4.11
N PHE A 275 -8.13 2.96 4.31
CA PHE A 275 -7.19 4.09 4.30
C PHE A 275 -6.11 3.94 5.38
N ARG A 276 -6.48 3.45 6.57
CA ARG A 276 -5.52 3.17 7.64
C ARG A 276 -4.53 2.08 7.25
N PHE A 277 -5.00 0.97 6.67
CA PHE A 277 -4.14 -0.11 6.20
C PHE A 277 -3.24 0.34 5.04
N ALA A 278 -3.77 1.07 4.08
CA ALA A 278 -3.00 1.60 2.96
C ALA A 278 -1.85 2.53 3.42
N LYS A 279 -2.07 3.37 4.43
CA LYS A 279 -1.01 4.19 5.03
C LYS A 279 0.12 3.33 5.64
N ILE A 280 -0.25 2.27 6.37
CA ILE A 280 0.73 1.36 6.99
C ILE A 280 1.56 0.69 5.89
N ARG A 281 0.91 0.13 4.87
CA ARG A 281 1.60 -0.56 3.76
C ARG A 281 2.56 0.38 3.01
N ALA A 282 2.10 1.59 2.67
CA ALA A 282 2.94 2.60 2.02
C ALA A 282 4.14 3.02 2.90
N ALA A 283 3.95 3.13 4.23
CA ALA A 283 5.00 3.57 5.13
C ALA A 283 6.02 2.49 5.48
N GLU A 284 5.60 1.22 5.61
CA GLU A 284 6.49 0.13 6.01
C GLU A 284 7.45 -0.35 4.91
N SER A 285 7.12 -0.07 3.64
CA SER A 285 7.86 -0.59 2.47
C SER A 285 9.11 0.21 2.13
N ILE A 286 9.65 0.96 3.08
CA ILE A 286 10.85 1.78 2.91
C ILE A 286 12.07 1.04 3.46
N ILE A 287 12.94 0.62 2.58
CA ILE A 287 14.17 -0.09 2.91
C ILE A 287 15.30 0.90 3.14
N LYS A 288 16.05 0.72 4.22
CA LYS A 288 17.26 1.50 4.50
C LYS A 288 18.46 0.88 3.79
N THR A 289 18.78 1.37 2.61
CA THR A 289 19.87 0.85 1.77
C THR A 289 21.14 1.69 1.89
N ARG A 290 22.26 1.21 1.27
CA ARG A 290 23.46 2.02 1.09
C ARG A 290 23.22 3.25 0.22
N GLY A 291 22.29 3.15 -0.73
CA GLY A 291 21.84 4.26 -1.58
C GLY A 291 20.81 5.18 -0.89
N GLY A 292 20.62 5.08 0.43
CA GLY A 292 19.63 5.83 1.19
C GLY A 292 18.31 5.07 1.37
N TYR A 293 17.28 5.75 1.84
CA TYR A 293 15.95 5.16 1.95
C TYR A 293 15.31 4.99 0.57
N MET A 294 14.85 3.77 0.27
CA MET A 294 14.18 3.42 -0.97
C MET A 294 12.82 2.80 -0.68
N HIS A 295 11.76 3.40 -1.21
CA HIS A 295 10.43 2.81 -1.16
C HIS A 295 10.34 1.69 -2.19
N ALA A 296 10.37 0.45 -1.72
CA ALA A 296 10.39 -0.74 -2.58
C ALA A 296 8.96 -1.16 -2.98
N PRO A 297 8.72 -1.55 -4.23
CA PRO A 297 7.42 -2.11 -4.63
C PRO A 297 7.04 -3.36 -3.81
N GLY A 298 7.96 -4.31 -3.63
CA GLY A 298 7.71 -5.55 -2.89
C GLY A 298 7.33 -6.73 -3.79
N GLY A 299 6.37 -7.55 -3.36
CA GLY A 299 5.79 -8.64 -4.15
C GLY A 299 6.72 -9.84 -4.35
N GLU A 300 7.62 -10.14 -3.43
CA GLU A 300 8.68 -11.16 -3.53
C GLU A 300 9.74 -10.91 -4.63
N CYS A 301 9.67 -9.78 -5.33
CA CYS A 301 10.48 -9.52 -6.52
C CYS A 301 11.32 -8.26 -6.43
N TYR A 302 10.75 -7.15 -5.95
CA TYR A 302 11.25 -5.81 -6.23
C TYR A 302 11.64 -5.09 -4.93
N TYR A 303 12.89 -5.35 -4.47
CA TYR A 303 13.42 -4.76 -3.22
C TYR A 303 14.76 -4.07 -3.45
N ALA A 304 15.10 -3.13 -2.56
CA ALA A 304 16.28 -2.27 -2.69
C ALA A 304 16.38 -1.64 -4.09
N ALA A 305 15.23 -1.23 -4.63
CA ALA A 305 15.01 -0.73 -5.98
C ALA A 305 13.84 0.24 -6.02
N ILE A 306 13.81 1.12 -7.02
CA ILE A 306 12.73 2.10 -7.26
C ILE A 306 12.35 2.13 -8.73
N TRP A 307 11.06 2.34 -9.01
CA TRP A 307 10.51 2.57 -10.36
C TRP A 307 9.97 3.99 -10.47
N ALA A 308 10.13 4.62 -11.64
CA ALA A 308 9.74 6.01 -11.86
C ALA A 308 8.25 6.24 -11.60
N ASN A 309 7.38 5.37 -12.12
CA ASN A 309 5.93 5.43 -11.90
C ASN A 309 5.56 5.23 -10.42
N ASP A 310 6.05 4.16 -9.77
CA ASP A 310 5.74 3.85 -8.38
C ASP A 310 6.11 5.01 -7.45
N GLN A 311 7.24 5.64 -7.70
CA GLN A 311 7.72 6.78 -6.91
C GLN A 311 6.96 8.05 -7.26
N ALA A 312 7.04 8.49 -8.51
CA ALA A 312 6.62 9.83 -8.90
C ALA A 312 5.10 9.96 -9.04
N GLU A 313 4.43 8.91 -9.54
CA GLU A 313 2.99 8.98 -9.76
C GLU A 313 2.18 8.51 -8.56
N TYR A 314 2.68 7.57 -7.75
CA TYR A 314 1.86 6.93 -6.73
C TYR A 314 2.19 7.43 -5.33
N VAL A 315 3.38 7.14 -4.81
CA VAL A 315 3.63 7.26 -3.37
C VAL A 315 4.28 8.58 -2.95
N ASN A 316 5.25 9.12 -3.71
CA ASN A 316 6.02 10.28 -3.27
C ASN A 316 5.17 11.54 -3.04
N PRO A 317 4.18 11.90 -3.91
CA PRO A 317 3.32 13.05 -3.64
C PRO A 317 2.39 12.88 -2.42
N PHE A 318 2.23 11.67 -1.91
CA PHE A 318 1.43 11.37 -0.73
C PHE A 318 2.19 11.59 0.59
N PHE A 319 3.49 11.29 0.66
CA PHE A 319 4.25 11.35 1.91
C PHE A 319 4.21 12.70 2.64
N PRO A 320 4.23 13.86 1.96
CA PRO A 320 4.05 15.14 2.64
C PRO A 320 2.74 15.21 3.42
N MET A 321 1.62 14.72 2.84
CA MET A 321 0.31 14.73 3.50
C MET A 321 0.31 13.87 4.77
N LEU A 322 0.95 12.70 4.72
CA LEU A 322 1.13 11.80 5.86
C LEU A 322 2.04 12.41 6.93
N GLY A 323 3.01 13.24 6.55
CA GLY A 323 4.00 13.80 7.47
C GLY A 323 4.88 12.73 8.11
N TYR A 324 5.23 11.70 7.35
CA TYR A 324 6.16 10.67 7.76
C TYR A 324 7.57 11.00 7.26
N ASP A 325 8.49 11.30 8.20
CA ASP A 325 9.82 11.81 7.85
C ASP A 325 10.62 10.84 6.97
N ILE A 326 10.61 9.53 7.30
CA ILE A 326 11.30 8.53 6.49
C ILE A 326 10.68 8.44 5.09
N GLY A 327 9.36 8.60 4.97
CA GLY A 327 8.66 8.68 3.69
C GLY A 327 9.11 9.86 2.84
N ASN A 328 9.20 11.06 3.44
CA ASN A 328 9.71 12.25 2.75
C ASN A 328 11.18 12.10 2.35
N ARG A 329 12.01 11.54 3.22
CA ARG A 329 13.43 11.26 2.90
C ARG A 329 13.57 10.25 1.77
N SER A 330 12.73 9.22 1.74
CA SER A 330 12.73 8.23 0.66
C SER A 330 12.29 8.84 -0.67
N ALA A 331 11.27 9.72 -0.65
CA ALA A 331 10.79 10.44 -1.83
C ALA A 331 11.88 11.35 -2.43
N LEU A 332 12.50 12.16 -1.58
CA LEU A 332 13.60 13.03 -2.00
C LEU A 332 14.78 12.21 -2.56
N ASN A 333 15.12 11.09 -1.89
CA ASN A 333 16.20 10.20 -2.33
C ASN A 333 15.89 9.55 -3.69
N ALA A 334 14.64 9.16 -3.94
CA ALA A 334 14.24 8.61 -5.24
C ALA A 334 14.47 9.63 -6.37
N PHE A 335 14.07 10.89 -6.17
CA PHE A 335 14.31 11.94 -7.16
C PHE A 335 15.81 12.24 -7.35
N ARG A 336 16.62 12.20 -6.27
CA ARG A 336 18.10 12.31 -6.37
C ARG A 336 18.71 11.21 -7.23
N HIS A 337 18.22 9.98 -7.07
CA HIS A 337 18.67 8.86 -7.88
C HIS A 337 18.38 9.09 -9.37
N PHE A 338 17.17 9.54 -9.74
CA PHE A 338 16.82 9.83 -11.12
C PHE A 338 17.61 11.05 -11.66
N ALA A 339 17.87 12.06 -10.85
CA ALA A 339 18.63 13.25 -11.23
C ALA A 339 20.07 12.92 -11.68
N ARG A 340 20.66 11.83 -11.21
CA ARG A 340 22.00 11.36 -11.63
C ARG A 340 22.08 11.07 -13.13
N PHE A 341 20.95 10.82 -13.78
CA PHE A 341 20.87 10.47 -15.21
C PHE A 341 20.54 11.64 -16.13
N MET A 342 20.37 12.85 -15.59
CA MET A 342 20.30 14.05 -16.41
C MET A 342 21.57 14.17 -17.24
N ASN A 343 21.42 14.49 -18.54
CA ASN A 343 22.53 14.58 -19.48
C ASN A 343 22.28 15.68 -20.51
N ALA A 344 23.36 16.20 -21.12
CA ALA A 344 23.30 17.31 -22.08
C ALA A 344 22.60 16.93 -23.39
N GLU A 345 22.62 15.66 -23.77
CA GLU A 345 22.03 15.14 -24.99
C GLU A 345 20.54 14.86 -24.87
N TYR A 346 19.96 14.98 -23.65
CA TYR A 346 18.57 14.62 -23.35
C TYR A 346 18.24 13.18 -23.77
N ARG A 347 19.11 12.24 -23.40
CA ARG A 347 18.81 10.80 -23.50
C ARG A 347 17.85 10.39 -22.36
N PRO A 348 17.00 9.37 -22.58
CA PRO A 348 16.03 8.93 -21.56
C PRO A 348 16.67 8.64 -20.19
N ILE A 349 15.98 9.03 -19.12
CA ILE A 349 16.25 8.58 -17.76
C ILE A 349 15.81 7.12 -17.67
N PRO A 350 16.54 6.23 -16.94
CA PRO A 350 16.13 4.84 -16.78
C PRO A 350 14.81 4.74 -16.05
N SER A 351 14.01 3.75 -16.42
CA SER A 351 12.71 3.46 -15.80
C SER A 351 12.81 3.01 -14.34
N SER A 352 13.92 2.34 -14.02
CA SER A 352 14.14 1.80 -12.68
C SER A 352 15.61 1.92 -12.28
N ILE A 353 15.82 2.14 -10.99
CA ILE A 353 17.14 2.14 -10.35
C ILE A 353 17.11 1.01 -9.34
N ILE A 354 18.00 0.03 -9.52
CA ILE A 354 18.00 -1.25 -8.83
C ILE A 354 19.29 -1.45 -8.02
N ALA A 355 19.37 -2.56 -7.31
CA ALA A 355 20.55 -2.96 -6.56
C ALA A 355 21.08 -1.85 -5.63
N GLU A 356 20.21 -1.27 -4.80
CA GLU A 356 20.53 -0.17 -3.86
C GLU A 356 21.03 1.12 -4.56
N GLY A 357 20.80 1.27 -5.85
CA GLY A 357 21.26 2.41 -6.65
C GLY A 357 22.51 2.15 -7.49
N ASP A 358 23.07 0.94 -7.44
CA ASP A 358 24.29 0.58 -8.18
C ASP A 358 24.02 0.23 -9.64
N ASP A 359 22.78 -0.15 -9.99
CA ASP A 359 22.41 -0.58 -11.34
C ASP A 359 21.06 -0.01 -11.77
N ILE A 360 20.68 -0.21 -13.03
CA ILE A 360 19.45 0.30 -13.64
C ILE A 360 18.73 -0.79 -14.44
N TRP A 361 17.42 -0.57 -14.64
CA TRP A 361 16.63 -1.32 -15.60
C TRP A 361 15.86 -0.36 -16.52
N ASN A 362 15.91 -0.61 -17.84
CA ASN A 362 15.22 0.18 -18.87
C ASN A 362 14.80 -0.72 -20.07
N GLY A 363 14.51 -2.01 -19.78
CA GLY A 363 14.22 -3.00 -20.81
C GLY A 363 12.98 -2.72 -21.67
N ALA A 364 12.09 -1.83 -21.20
CA ALA A 364 10.88 -1.43 -21.94
C ALA A 364 11.08 -0.11 -22.75
N GLY A 365 12.29 0.43 -22.81
CA GLY A 365 12.58 1.72 -23.43
C GLY A 365 12.06 2.90 -22.61
N ASP A 366 11.83 4.04 -23.28
CA ASP A 366 11.21 5.23 -22.69
C ASP A 366 9.71 5.00 -22.47
N ARG A 367 9.27 4.94 -21.23
CA ARG A 367 7.87 4.74 -20.82
C ARG A 367 7.14 6.06 -20.56
N GLY A 368 7.75 7.19 -20.89
CA GLY A 368 7.31 8.51 -20.44
C GLY A 368 7.86 8.87 -19.06
N ASP A 369 8.94 8.22 -18.62
CA ASP A 369 9.51 8.34 -17.27
C ASP A 369 9.85 9.79 -16.88
N ALA A 370 10.32 10.61 -17.83
CA ALA A 370 10.57 12.03 -17.57
C ALA A 370 9.28 12.82 -17.24
N ALA A 371 8.16 12.52 -17.91
CA ALA A 371 6.87 13.12 -17.60
C ALA A 371 6.38 12.72 -16.21
N MET A 372 6.53 11.43 -15.85
CA MET A 372 6.22 10.90 -14.51
C MET A 372 7.03 11.62 -13.43
N ILE A 373 8.35 11.70 -13.63
CA ILE A 373 9.28 12.32 -12.66
C ILE A 373 8.97 13.80 -12.48
N ALA A 374 8.78 14.57 -13.55
CA ALA A 374 8.43 15.99 -13.46
C ALA A 374 7.09 16.21 -12.73
N TYR A 375 6.09 15.39 -13.06
CA TYR A 375 4.79 15.41 -12.40
C TYR A 375 4.90 15.18 -10.89
N GLY A 376 5.60 14.12 -10.50
CA GLY A 376 5.74 13.74 -9.09
C GLY A 376 6.61 14.68 -8.29
N ALA A 377 7.78 15.07 -8.82
CA ALA A 377 8.73 15.95 -8.14
C ALA A 377 8.15 17.34 -7.88
N ALA A 378 7.46 17.95 -8.87
CA ALA A 378 6.84 19.25 -8.68
C ALA A 378 5.69 19.21 -7.65
N ARG A 379 4.85 18.16 -7.67
CA ARG A 379 3.78 17.98 -6.69
C ARG A 379 4.30 17.73 -5.28
N TYR A 380 5.32 16.87 -5.16
CA TYR A 380 5.99 16.59 -3.89
C TYR A 380 6.56 17.88 -3.30
N ALA A 381 7.37 18.64 -4.06
CA ALA A 381 8.01 19.86 -3.60
C ALA A 381 6.99 20.90 -3.12
N LEU A 382 5.90 21.09 -3.85
CA LEU A 382 4.82 22.02 -3.46
C LEU A 382 4.12 21.55 -2.17
N ALA A 383 3.77 20.27 -2.07
CA ALA A 383 3.08 19.73 -0.89
C ALA A 383 4.00 19.66 0.33
N ARG A 384 5.28 19.40 0.12
CA ARG A 384 6.30 19.39 1.19
C ARG A 384 6.53 20.79 1.77
N GLY A 385 6.57 21.81 0.89
CA GLY A 385 6.73 23.21 1.27
C GLY A 385 8.18 23.62 1.56
N GLU A 386 9.09 22.68 1.75
CA GLU A 386 10.50 22.94 2.12
C GLU A 386 11.27 23.54 0.93
N ARG A 387 11.62 24.82 1.05
CA ARG A 387 12.31 25.57 -0.02
C ARG A 387 13.59 24.91 -0.49
N ASN A 388 14.44 24.45 0.44
CA ASN A 388 15.73 23.84 0.10
C ASN A 388 15.57 22.55 -0.71
N GLU A 389 14.60 21.70 -0.34
CA GLU A 389 14.27 20.49 -1.11
C GLU A 389 13.72 20.85 -2.51
N ALA A 390 12.91 21.89 -2.59
CA ALA A 390 12.36 22.39 -3.84
C ALA A 390 13.43 22.97 -4.77
N GLU A 391 14.38 23.74 -4.25
CA GLU A 391 15.54 24.28 -4.99
C GLU A 391 16.45 23.16 -5.52
N GLU A 392 16.63 22.10 -4.71
CA GLU A 392 17.38 20.91 -5.13
C GLU A 392 16.69 20.15 -6.28
N LEU A 393 15.36 20.02 -6.21
CA LEU A 393 14.57 19.26 -7.22
C LEU A 393 14.31 20.06 -8.49
N TRP A 394 14.39 21.38 -8.45
CA TRP A 394 14.02 22.23 -9.59
C TRP A 394 14.81 21.91 -10.86
N PRO A 395 16.15 21.71 -10.86
CA PRO A 395 16.89 21.31 -12.05
C PRO A 395 16.39 20.00 -12.69
N LEU A 396 15.98 19.02 -11.88
CA LEU A 396 15.40 17.78 -12.38
C LEU A 396 14.05 18.03 -13.07
N VAL A 397 13.20 18.85 -12.46
CA VAL A 397 11.91 19.23 -13.04
C VAL A 397 12.11 19.94 -14.38
N GLU A 398 13.00 20.93 -14.43
CA GLU A 398 13.30 21.67 -15.69
C GLU A 398 13.85 20.74 -16.78
N TRP A 399 14.78 19.85 -16.42
CA TRP A 399 15.36 18.90 -17.37
C TRP A 399 14.28 17.96 -17.94
N CYS A 400 13.43 17.41 -17.09
CA CYS A 400 12.35 16.52 -17.51
C CYS A 400 11.31 17.25 -18.39
N LEU A 401 10.96 18.49 -18.06
CA LEU A 401 10.06 19.30 -18.88
C LEU A 401 10.67 19.58 -20.26
N GLU A 402 11.95 19.93 -20.33
CA GLU A 402 12.65 20.15 -21.60
C GLU A 402 12.79 18.84 -22.40
N TYR A 403 13.05 17.70 -21.73
CA TYR A 403 13.04 16.38 -22.36
C TYR A 403 11.70 16.12 -23.06
N CYS A 404 10.58 16.26 -22.35
CA CYS A 404 9.25 16.07 -22.91
C CYS A 404 8.96 17.03 -24.06
N ARG A 405 9.39 18.31 -23.95
CA ARG A 405 9.25 19.29 -25.02
C ARG A 405 9.98 18.86 -26.32
N ARG A 406 11.17 18.26 -26.21
CA ARG A 406 11.93 17.72 -27.33
C ARG A 406 11.31 16.47 -27.94
N LYS A 407 10.47 15.77 -27.19
CA LYS A 407 9.74 14.58 -27.64
C LYS A 407 8.36 14.89 -28.21
N LEU A 408 7.99 16.17 -28.34
CA LEU A 408 6.72 16.53 -28.98
C LEU A 408 6.68 16.10 -30.43
N THR A 409 5.60 15.42 -30.82
CA THR A 409 5.28 15.06 -32.18
C THR A 409 4.83 16.31 -32.96
N PRO A 410 4.68 16.25 -34.29
CA PRO A 410 4.09 17.35 -35.06
C PRO A 410 2.67 17.72 -34.59
N GLU A 411 1.94 16.79 -34.00
CA GLU A 411 0.60 16.99 -33.44
C GLU A 411 0.62 17.62 -32.04
N GLY A 412 1.81 17.86 -31.48
CA GLY A 412 2.01 18.53 -30.20
C GLY A 412 1.82 17.64 -28.96
N VAL A 413 1.82 16.32 -29.11
CA VAL A 413 1.72 15.34 -28.00
C VAL A 413 3.07 14.66 -27.79
N VAL A 414 3.31 14.07 -26.60
CA VAL A 414 4.62 13.53 -26.22
C VAL A 414 4.80 12.11 -26.73
N ALA A 415 5.88 11.86 -27.47
CA ALA A 415 6.28 10.53 -27.92
C ALA A 415 7.00 9.76 -26.81
N SER A 416 6.75 8.45 -26.75
CA SER A 416 7.43 7.49 -25.89
C SER A 416 7.48 6.12 -26.58
N ASP A 417 8.38 5.22 -26.14
CA ASP A 417 8.49 3.88 -26.73
C ASP A 417 7.35 2.96 -26.24
N THR A 418 7.02 3.08 -24.96
CA THR A 418 5.94 2.34 -24.30
C THR A 418 5.25 3.24 -23.27
N ASP A 419 4.54 2.64 -22.31
CA ASP A 419 3.97 3.27 -21.13
C ASP A 419 4.39 2.50 -19.87
N GLU A 420 3.81 2.85 -18.72
CA GLU A 420 4.06 2.19 -17.43
C GLU A 420 3.75 0.68 -17.42
N LEU A 421 2.99 0.19 -18.41
CA LEU A 421 2.73 -1.25 -18.56
C LEU A 421 3.82 -1.99 -19.36
N GLU A 422 4.92 -1.31 -19.72
CA GLU A 422 6.16 -1.92 -20.22
C GLU A 422 5.96 -2.79 -21.48
N GLY A 423 5.06 -2.37 -22.37
CA GLY A 423 4.76 -3.08 -23.61
C GLY A 423 3.82 -4.28 -23.49
N ARG A 424 3.27 -4.56 -22.30
CA ARG A 424 2.24 -5.62 -22.11
C ARG A 424 0.97 -5.34 -22.89
N PHE A 425 0.69 -4.08 -23.13
CA PHE A 425 -0.38 -3.59 -24.01
C PHE A 425 0.16 -2.56 -24.98
N PRO A 426 -0.41 -2.41 -26.18
CA PRO A 426 0.01 -1.40 -27.14
C PRO A 426 -0.10 0.02 -26.57
N ALA A 427 0.93 0.85 -26.74
CA ALA A 427 0.95 2.24 -26.28
C ALA A 427 1.04 3.27 -27.43
N GLY A 428 1.25 2.82 -28.68
CA GLY A 428 1.45 3.70 -29.84
C GLY A 428 2.80 4.43 -29.79
N LYS A 429 2.99 5.39 -30.70
CA LYS A 429 4.19 6.25 -30.72
C LYS A 429 4.10 7.43 -29.75
N ALA A 430 2.88 7.80 -29.39
CA ALA A 430 2.54 8.77 -28.35
C ALA A 430 1.26 8.29 -27.67
N ASN A 431 1.19 8.42 -26.37
CA ASN A 431 0.04 7.96 -25.59
C ASN A 431 -0.54 9.06 -24.70
N LEU A 432 -1.81 8.87 -24.36
CA LEU A 432 -2.58 9.81 -23.56
C LEU A 432 -1.98 10.01 -22.16
N CYS A 433 -1.49 8.95 -21.52
CA CYS A 433 -0.91 9.00 -20.18
C CYS A 433 0.29 9.93 -20.12
N THR A 434 1.32 9.66 -20.93
CA THR A 434 2.56 10.47 -20.97
C THR A 434 2.28 11.95 -21.25
N SER A 435 1.41 12.23 -22.25
CA SER A 435 1.05 13.61 -22.61
C SER A 435 0.29 14.32 -21.49
N THR A 436 -0.60 13.61 -20.78
CA THR A 436 -1.36 14.18 -19.66
C THR A 436 -0.49 14.43 -18.43
N LEU A 437 0.46 13.54 -18.14
CA LEU A 437 1.42 13.74 -17.05
C LEU A 437 2.31 14.96 -17.32
N TYR A 438 2.79 15.12 -18.54
CA TYR A 438 3.55 16.30 -18.93
C TYR A 438 2.72 17.60 -18.79
N TYR A 439 1.45 17.57 -19.21
CA TYR A 439 0.53 18.71 -19.01
C TYR A 439 0.43 19.11 -17.55
N ASP A 440 0.22 18.15 -16.64
CA ASP A 440 0.07 18.45 -15.22
C ASP A 440 1.41 18.83 -14.55
N ALA A 441 2.52 18.29 -15.04
CA ALA A 441 3.88 18.68 -14.63
C ALA A 441 4.13 20.16 -14.95
N LEU A 442 3.81 20.63 -16.16
CA LEU A 442 3.91 22.04 -16.56
C LEU A 442 3.10 22.96 -15.64
N ARG A 443 1.84 22.57 -15.32
CA ARG A 443 0.98 23.33 -14.40
C ARG A 443 1.60 23.43 -13.00
N SER A 444 2.11 22.32 -12.48
CA SER A 444 2.75 22.27 -11.16
C SER A 444 4.05 23.05 -11.14
N ALA A 445 4.84 22.98 -12.23
CA ALA A 445 6.09 23.74 -12.37
C ALA A 445 5.87 25.26 -12.41
N VAL A 446 4.74 25.73 -12.95
CA VAL A 446 4.38 27.15 -12.88
C VAL A 446 4.23 27.62 -11.43
N TYR A 447 3.55 26.85 -10.58
CA TYR A 447 3.40 27.17 -9.16
C TYR A 447 4.73 27.05 -8.41
N LEU A 448 5.48 25.97 -8.65
CA LEU A 448 6.76 25.76 -8.01
C LEU A 448 7.78 26.85 -8.39
N GLY A 449 7.87 27.20 -9.66
CA GLY A 449 8.77 28.26 -10.11
C GLY A 449 8.37 29.66 -9.61
N GLN A 450 7.09 29.91 -9.34
CA GLN A 450 6.65 31.15 -8.64
C GLN A 450 7.19 31.21 -7.22
N GLU A 451 7.12 30.09 -6.46
CA GLU A 451 7.65 29.99 -5.11
C GLU A 451 9.18 30.14 -5.07
N LEU A 452 9.87 29.62 -6.07
CA LEU A 452 11.32 29.69 -6.21
C LEU A 452 11.83 31.03 -6.77
N GLY A 453 10.93 31.88 -7.26
CA GLY A 453 11.30 33.18 -7.85
C GLY A 453 11.91 33.06 -9.25
N CYS A 454 11.54 32.03 -9.99
CA CYS A 454 12.01 31.85 -11.36
C CYS A 454 11.65 33.03 -12.30
N PRO A 455 12.42 33.28 -13.37
CA PRO A 455 12.15 34.35 -14.31
C PRO A 455 10.72 34.32 -14.87
N ARG A 456 10.05 35.47 -14.90
CA ARG A 456 8.67 35.58 -15.39
C ARG A 456 8.51 35.06 -16.83
N GLU A 457 9.54 35.16 -17.64
CA GLU A 457 9.53 34.65 -19.02
C GLU A 457 9.46 33.12 -19.04
N THR A 458 10.26 32.43 -18.23
CA THR A 458 10.19 30.97 -18.10
C THR A 458 8.78 30.52 -17.71
N LEU A 459 8.16 31.19 -16.75
CA LEU A 459 6.79 30.86 -16.30
C LEU A 459 5.73 31.14 -17.37
N ARG A 460 5.95 32.17 -18.22
CA ARG A 460 5.07 32.42 -19.39
C ARG A 460 5.19 31.32 -20.43
N VAL A 461 6.43 30.85 -20.68
CA VAL A 461 6.67 29.73 -21.60
C VAL A 461 5.92 28.48 -21.10
N TYR A 462 6.07 28.11 -19.84
CA TYR A 462 5.37 26.95 -19.30
C TYR A 462 3.84 27.09 -19.36
N LYS A 463 3.29 28.27 -19.04
CA LYS A 463 1.84 28.54 -19.17
C LYS A 463 1.36 28.38 -20.62
N ARG A 464 2.11 28.90 -21.59
CA ARG A 464 1.78 28.75 -23.00
C ARG A 464 1.82 27.30 -23.43
N GLN A 465 2.89 26.56 -23.08
CA GLN A 465 3.01 25.13 -23.37
C GLN A 465 1.87 24.33 -22.73
N THR A 466 1.44 24.68 -21.52
CA THR A 466 0.28 24.06 -20.87
C THR A 466 -0.98 24.22 -21.72
N SER A 467 -1.27 25.42 -22.23
CA SER A 467 -2.44 25.66 -23.08
C SER A 467 -2.36 24.94 -24.42
N GLU A 468 -1.20 25.02 -25.09
CA GLU A 468 -0.95 24.34 -26.36
C GLU A 468 -1.10 22.82 -26.24
N LEU A 469 -0.56 22.24 -25.16
CA LEU A 469 -0.65 20.80 -24.90
C LEU A 469 -2.08 20.36 -24.56
N ALA A 470 -2.85 21.17 -23.83
CA ALA A 470 -4.27 20.87 -23.57
C ALA A 470 -5.09 20.77 -24.87
N GLU A 471 -4.86 21.70 -25.81
CA GLU A 471 -5.48 21.69 -27.14
C GLU A 471 -5.02 20.47 -27.95
N ALA A 472 -3.70 20.17 -27.92
CA ALA A 472 -3.13 19.01 -28.62
C ALA A 472 -3.70 17.68 -28.07
N ILE A 473 -3.82 17.52 -26.76
CA ILE A 473 -4.44 16.33 -26.14
C ILE A 473 -5.88 16.17 -26.63
N GLU A 474 -6.66 17.25 -26.62
CA GLU A 474 -8.06 17.22 -27.07
C GLU A 474 -8.16 16.89 -28.58
N CYS A 475 -7.35 17.51 -29.40
CA CYS A 475 -7.38 17.31 -30.86
C CYS A 475 -6.87 15.92 -31.27
N HIS A 476 -5.79 15.44 -30.64
CA HIS A 476 -5.15 14.18 -31.04
C HIS A 476 -5.82 12.95 -30.43
N PHE A 477 -6.18 12.98 -29.15
CA PHE A 477 -6.72 11.83 -28.44
C PHE A 477 -8.25 11.87 -28.29
N GLY A 478 -8.89 13.03 -28.35
CA GLY A 478 -10.35 13.17 -28.27
C GLY A 478 -11.04 12.35 -29.37
N ALA A 479 -11.93 11.43 -29.01
CA ALA A 479 -12.55 10.50 -29.92
C ALA A 479 -13.83 9.90 -29.35
N THR A 480 -14.67 9.35 -30.24
CA THR A 480 -15.72 8.41 -29.86
C THR A 480 -15.15 6.99 -29.90
N VAL A 481 -15.02 6.35 -28.73
CA VAL A 481 -14.51 4.96 -28.62
C VAL A 481 -15.61 4.09 -27.99
N ALA A 482 -15.92 2.96 -28.62
CA ALA A 482 -16.99 2.05 -28.19
C ALA A 482 -18.36 2.76 -27.92
N GLY A 483 -18.64 3.84 -28.65
CA GLY A 483 -19.88 4.64 -28.48
C GLY A 483 -19.84 5.69 -27.39
N TYR A 484 -18.72 5.91 -26.72
CA TYR A 484 -18.53 6.95 -25.71
C TYR A 484 -17.70 8.13 -26.25
N GLU A 485 -18.16 9.35 -26.04
CA GLU A 485 -17.42 10.58 -26.29
C GLU A 485 -16.32 10.74 -25.23
N THR A 486 -15.13 10.18 -25.50
CA THR A 486 -14.03 10.08 -24.55
C THR A 486 -12.68 10.33 -25.25
N TYR A 487 -11.65 9.60 -24.91
CA TYR A 487 -10.34 9.63 -25.52
C TYR A 487 -9.95 8.25 -26.05
N ARG A 488 -9.27 8.21 -27.19
CA ARG A 488 -8.45 7.04 -27.58
C ARG A 488 -7.12 7.09 -26.84
N TYR A 489 -6.56 5.95 -26.50
CA TYR A 489 -5.33 5.90 -25.72
C TYR A 489 -4.09 6.30 -26.54
N PHE A 490 -4.06 5.93 -27.81
CA PHE A 490 -3.07 6.31 -28.82
C PHE A 490 -3.72 6.42 -30.21
N ASP A 491 -3.03 6.96 -31.19
CA ASP A 491 -3.57 7.10 -32.54
C ASP A 491 -3.86 5.72 -33.18
N GLY A 492 -5.07 5.54 -33.69
CA GLY A 492 -5.56 4.26 -34.21
C GLY A 492 -6.08 3.28 -33.15
N CYS A 493 -6.04 3.62 -31.85
CA CYS A 493 -6.62 2.79 -30.81
C CYS A 493 -8.16 2.83 -30.89
N THR A 494 -8.78 1.66 -31.09
CA THR A 494 -10.25 1.50 -31.20
C THR A 494 -10.89 0.88 -29.97
N LYS A 495 -10.10 0.47 -29.00
CA LYS A 495 -10.55 -0.15 -27.74
C LYS A 495 -10.46 0.86 -26.60
N LEU A 496 -11.36 0.72 -25.65
CA LEU A 496 -11.25 1.45 -24.38
C LEU A 496 -10.07 0.93 -23.56
N ARG A 497 -9.28 1.87 -23.01
CA ARG A 497 -8.24 1.65 -22.02
C ARG A 497 -8.65 2.35 -20.73
N SER A 498 -8.45 1.74 -19.57
CA SER A 498 -8.78 2.40 -18.29
C SER A 498 -8.00 3.69 -18.05
N TRP A 499 -6.83 3.85 -18.66
CA TRP A 499 -6.02 5.09 -18.61
C TRP A 499 -6.63 6.31 -19.32
N ILE A 500 -7.81 6.19 -19.96
CA ILE A 500 -8.60 7.37 -20.41
C ILE A 500 -9.02 8.26 -19.22
N CYS A 501 -8.86 7.81 -17.98
CA CYS A 501 -9.06 8.60 -16.78
C CYS A 501 -7.99 9.69 -16.55
N MET A 502 -6.83 9.62 -17.19
CA MET A 502 -5.71 10.53 -16.94
C MET A 502 -6.05 12.01 -17.19
N PRO A 503 -6.76 12.40 -18.26
CA PRO A 503 -7.21 13.78 -18.43
C PRO A 503 -8.09 14.28 -17.26
N LEU A 504 -8.97 13.44 -16.69
CA LEU A 504 -9.79 13.81 -15.54
C LEU A 504 -8.92 14.16 -14.33
N ILE A 505 -7.88 13.36 -14.06
CA ILE A 505 -6.93 13.56 -12.96
C ILE A 505 -6.20 14.89 -13.10
N ALA A 506 -5.83 15.24 -14.32
CA ALA A 506 -5.16 16.51 -14.66
C ALA A 506 -6.11 17.72 -14.68
N GLY A 507 -7.42 17.48 -14.57
CA GLY A 507 -8.45 18.53 -14.60
C GLY A 507 -8.86 18.96 -16.01
N LEU A 508 -8.61 18.14 -17.03
CA LEU A 508 -9.13 18.32 -18.39
C LEU A 508 -10.55 17.73 -18.45
N GLN A 509 -11.56 18.59 -18.50
CA GLN A 509 -12.95 18.21 -18.30
C GLN A 509 -13.80 18.16 -19.59
N ASN A 510 -13.23 18.46 -20.78
CA ASN A 510 -13.99 18.58 -22.02
C ASN A 510 -14.83 17.35 -22.37
N ARG A 511 -14.35 16.14 -21.98
CA ARG A 511 -15.00 14.84 -22.24
C ARG A 511 -15.34 14.09 -20.96
N SER A 512 -15.46 14.80 -19.83
CA SER A 512 -15.58 14.17 -18.51
C SER A 512 -16.79 13.24 -18.39
N GLU A 513 -17.98 13.64 -18.83
CA GLU A 513 -19.20 12.81 -18.73
C GLU A 513 -19.07 11.52 -19.56
N GLY A 514 -18.61 11.62 -20.81
CA GLY A 514 -18.39 10.45 -21.67
C GLY A 514 -17.31 9.51 -21.12
N THR A 515 -16.22 10.08 -20.61
CA THR A 515 -15.12 9.32 -20.00
C THR A 515 -15.58 8.60 -18.73
N VAL A 516 -16.29 9.25 -17.83
CA VAL A 516 -16.84 8.61 -16.62
C VAL A 516 -17.80 7.47 -17.01
N ARG A 517 -18.68 7.69 -17.99
CA ARG A 517 -19.58 6.64 -18.48
C ARG A 517 -18.81 5.47 -19.09
N ALA A 518 -17.72 5.71 -19.81
CA ALA A 518 -16.89 4.66 -20.38
C ALA A 518 -16.16 3.85 -19.30
N LEU A 519 -15.60 4.52 -18.28
CA LEU A 519 -14.92 3.86 -17.16
C LEU A 519 -15.86 2.96 -16.35
N LEU A 520 -17.08 3.45 -16.06
CA LEU A 520 -18.08 2.72 -15.31
C LEU A 520 -18.97 1.82 -16.19
N GLY A 521 -18.70 1.76 -17.50
CA GLY A 521 -19.41 0.92 -18.46
C GLY A 521 -18.98 -0.55 -18.39
N LYS A 522 -19.86 -1.42 -18.89
CA LYS A 522 -19.66 -2.89 -18.92
C LYS A 522 -18.42 -3.35 -19.69
N GLU A 523 -17.85 -2.47 -20.51
CA GLU A 523 -16.63 -2.74 -21.30
C GLU A 523 -15.36 -2.74 -20.46
N LEU A 524 -15.35 -2.01 -19.35
CA LEU A 524 -14.20 -1.88 -18.45
C LEU A 524 -14.52 -2.31 -17.00
N MET A 525 -15.74 -2.02 -16.51
CA MET A 525 -16.09 -2.26 -15.11
C MET A 525 -16.30 -3.75 -14.84
N THR A 526 -15.64 -4.26 -13.81
CA THR A 526 -15.86 -5.61 -13.26
C THR A 526 -16.09 -5.54 -11.75
N GLU A 527 -16.44 -6.65 -11.14
CA GLU A 527 -16.54 -6.75 -9.68
C GLU A 527 -15.18 -6.56 -8.95
N ASN A 528 -14.06 -6.75 -9.66
CA ASN A 528 -12.69 -6.65 -9.10
C ASN A 528 -12.03 -5.28 -9.33
N GLY A 529 -12.65 -4.41 -10.10
CA GLY A 529 -12.11 -3.13 -10.55
C GLY A 529 -12.17 -2.99 -12.07
N LEU A 530 -11.37 -2.11 -12.65
CA LEU A 530 -11.40 -1.83 -14.08
C LEU A 530 -10.44 -2.73 -14.85
N LEU A 531 -10.94 -3.31 -15.94
CA LEU A 531 -10.09 -3.96 -16.92
C LEU A 531 -9.08 -2.96 -17.49
N THR A 532 -7.87 -3.41 -17.74
CA THR A 532 -6.82 -2.61 -18.37
C THR A 532 -7.24 -2.13 -19.76
N GLU A 533 -7.82 -3.03 -20.53
CA GLU A 533 -8.30 -2.78 -21.89
C GLU A 533 -9.59 -3.57 -22.14
N GLN A 534 -10.50 -2.99 -22.90
CA GLN A 534 -11.73 -3.64 -23.38
C GLN A 534 -11.44 -5.01 -24.04
N GLY A 535 -12.10 -6.04 -23.52
CA GLY A 535 -11.97 -7.42 -24.02
C GLY A 535 -10.76 -8.18 -23.47
N SER A 536 -9.96 -7.59 -22.56
CA SER A 536 -8.96 -8.31 -21.78
C SER A 536 -9.61 -8.97 -20.56
N SER A 537 -8.86 -9.87 -19.90
CA SER A 537 -9.22 -10.42 -18.58
C SER A 537 -8.38 -9.79 -17.45
N THR A 538 -7.45 -8.92 -17.82
CA THR A 538 -6.47 -8.34 -16.89
C THR A 538 -7.01 -7.03 -16.33
N PHE A 539 -6.95 -6.88 -15.01
CA PHE A 539 -7.13 -5.59 -14.33
C PHE A 539 -5.90 -5.26 -13.47
N TRP A 540 -5.69 -3.96 -13.27
CA TRP A 540 -4.66 -3.40 -12.42
C TRP A 540 -5.30 -2.44 -11.44
N ASP A 541 -5.00 -2.57 -10.14
CA ASP A 541 -5.56 -1.66 -9.15
C ASP A 541 -5.13 -0.21 -9.39
N ARG A 542 -3.93 0.02 -9.93
CA ARG A 542 -3.49 1.37 -10.28
C ARG A 542 -4.44 2.10 -11.23
N SER A 543 -4.95 1.43 -12.27
CA SER A 543 -5.90 2.06 -13.18
C SER A 543 -7.27 2.29 -12.53
N THR A 544 -7.71 1.39 -11.66
CA THR A 544 -8.93 1.55 -10.85
C THR A 544 -8.83 2.75 -9.91
N LEU A 545 -7.69 2.89 -9.23
CA LEU A 545 -7.42 3.99 -8.29
C LEU A 545 -7.25 5.33 -9.01
N TYR A 546 -6.63 5.35 -10.19
CA TYR A 546 -6.60 6.51 -11.05
C TYR A 546 -8.00 6.92 -11.48
N ALA A 547 -8.81 5.97 -11.93
CA ALA A 547 -10.19 6.25 -12.35
C ALA A 547 -11.02 6.81 -11.18
N LEU A 548 -10.96 6.19 -10.00
CA LEU A 548 -11.62 6.70 -8.78
C LEU A 548 -11.26 8.15 -8.51
N ARG A 549 -9.96 8.48 -8.51
CA ARG A 549 -9.48 9.86 -8.31
C ARG A 549 -10.01 10.79 -9.40
N GLY A 550 -9.96 10.36 -10.66
CA GLY A 550 -10.45 11.14 -11.79
C GLY A 550 -11.97 11.40 -11.76
N ILE A 551 -12.77 10.39 -11.37
CA ILE A 551 -14.23 10.51 -11.26
C ILE A 551 -14.62 11.51 -10.16
N TYR A 552 -13.90 11.52 -9.02
CA TYR A 552 -14.07 12.55 -7.99
C TYR A 552 -13.76 13.94 -8.52
N ILE A 553 -12.61 14.11 -9.19
CA ILE A 553 -12.18 15.39 -9.78
C ILE A 553 -13.17 15.87 -10.88
N ALA A 554 -13.80 14.94 -11.59
CA ALA A 554 -14.87 15.24 -12.54
C ALA A 554 -16.22 15.66 -11.87
N GLY A 555 -16.26 15.74 -10.53
CA GLY A 555 -17.45 16.16 -9.78
C GLY A 555 -18.54 15.10 -9.66
N GLN A 556 -18.25 13.83 -9.98
CA GLN A 556 -19.19 12.71 -9.91
C GLN A 556 -19.10 11.99 -8.55
N ALA A 557 -19.26 12.75 -7.46
CA ALA A 557 -19.00 12.29 -6.09
C ALA A 557 -19.77 11.01 -5.70
N ASP A 558 -21.06 10.91 -6.05
CA ASP A 558 -21.88 9.75 -5.68
C ASP A 558 -21.40 8.47 -6.39
N ARG A 559 -21.15 8.56 -7.70
CA ARG A 559 -20.61 7.42 -8.50
C ARG A 559 -19.23 7.00 -8.02
N ALA A 560 -18.36 7.98 -7.74
CA ALA A 560 -17.01 7.68 -7.23
C ALA A 560 -17.07 7.02 -5.85
N THR A 561 -17.97 7.48 -4.96
CA THR A 561 -18.09 6.93 -3.61
C THR A 561 -18.70 5.52 -3.61
N GLU A 562 -19.72 5.27 -4.44
CA GLU A 562 -20.25 3.92 -4.62
C GLU A 562 -19.17 2.95 -5.08
N PHE A 563 -18.36 3.36 -6.06
CA PHE A 563 -17.24 2.55 -6.57
C PHE A 563 -16.13 2.41 -5.52
N LEU A 564 -15.77 3.47 -4.79
CA LEU A 564 -14.77 3.43 -3.72
C LEU A 564 -15.20 2.49 -2.58
N SER A 565 -16.45 2.57 -2.13
CA SER A 565 -16.98 1.71 -1.07
C SER A 565 -16.98 0.24 -1.49
N HIS A 566 -17.36 -0.05 -2.76
CA HIS A 566 -17.28 -1.40 -3.31
C HIS A 566 -15.84 -1.90 -3.36
N TYR A 567 -14.93 -1.11 -3.91
CA TYR A 567 -13.50 -1.43 -4.02
C TYR A 567 -12.86 -1.67 -2.64
N ALA A 568 -13.05 -0.73 -1.69
CA ALA A 568 -12.51 -0.85 -0.35
C ALA A 568 -13.04 -2.10 0.38
N ARG A 569 -14.34 -2.37 0.27
CA ARG A 569 -14.94 -3.59 0.86
C ARG A 569 -14.30 -4.86 0.30
N ARG A 570 -14.04 -4.88 -0.99
CA ARG A 570 -13.43 -6.05 -1.64
C ARG A 570 -11.96 -6.24 -1.24
N ARG A 571 -11.19 -5.18 -1.11
CA ARG A 571 -9.77 -5.22 -0.72
C ARG A 571 -9.57 -5.44 0.78
N LEU A 572 -10.47 -4.91 1.62
CA LEU A 572 -10.36 -5.02 3.07
C LEU A 572 -11.04 -6.27 3.63
N LEU A 573 -12.20 -6.67 3.08
CA LEU A 573 -13.08 -7.67 3.69
C LEU A 573 -13.39 -8.86 2.79
N GLY A 574 -12.81 -8.91 1.59
CA GLY A 574 -13.07 -9.94 0.57
C GLY A 574 -12.18 -11.17 0.69
N ASP A 575 -11.83 -11.72 -0.47
CA ASP A 575 -11.08 -12.98 -0.58
C ASP A 575 -9.59 -12.82 -0.33
N HIS A 576 -9.05 -11.65 -0.64
CA HIS A 576 -7.63 -11.32 -0.53
C HIS A 576 -7.49 -9.92 0.06
N VAL A 577 -6.86 -9.84 1.23
CA VAL A 577 -6.88 -8.67 2.12
C VAL A 577 -5.48 -8.39 2.70
N PRO A 578 -5.21 -7.22 3.27
CA PRO A 578 -6.07 -6.04 3.43
C PRO A 578 -5.68 -4.88 2.51
N TYR A 579 -4.91 -5.07 1.45
CA TYR A 579 -4.28 -4.01 0.68
C TYR A 579 -4.73 -4.01 -0.79
N PRO A 580 -4.63 -2.86 -1.49
CA PRO A 580 -4.57 -2.83 -2.94
C PRO A 580 -3.54 -3.82 -3.49
N ILE A 581 -3.82 -4.37 -4.67
CA ILE A 581 -2.95 -5.35 -5.32
C ILE A 581 -2.35 -4.78 -6.62
N GLU A 582 -1.28 -5.40 -7.12
CA GLU A 582 -0.71 -5.02 -8.42
C GLU A 582 -1.71 -5.27 -9.55
N ALA A 583 -1.98 -6.53 -9.84
CA ALA A 583 -2.77 -6.97 -10.98
C ALA A 583 -3.35 -8.38 -10.80
N TRP A 584 -4.32 -8.71 -11.64
CA TRP A 584 -4.88 -10.06 -11.78
C TRP A 584 -5.28 -10.31 -13.24
N PRO A 585 -5.06 -11.51 -13.78
CA PRO A 585 -4.37 -12.68 -13.20
C PRO A 585 -2.84 -12.55 -13.13
N GLU A 586 -2.29 -11.50 -13.69
CA GLU A 586 -0.87 -11.20 -13.64
C GLU A 586 -0.42 -10.91 -12.20
N GLY A 587 0.81 -11.28 -11.84
CA GLY A 587 1.39 -10.97 -10.54
C GLY A 587 0.81 -11.71 -9.35
N SER A 588 -0.14 -12.62 -9.53
CA SER A 588 -0.76 -13.40 -8.44
C SER A 588 -1.28 -12.55 -7.29
N GLN A 589 -1.86 -11.39 -7.58
CA GLN A 589 -2.43 -10.44 -6.60
C GLN A 589 -1.40 -9.94 -5.58
N ARG A 590 -0.17 -9.65 -6.00
CA ARG A 590 0.87 -9.12 -5.08
C ARG A 590 0.41 -7.83 -4.41
N HIS A 591 0.68 -7.70 -3.12
CA HIS A 591 0.46 -6.48 -2.35
C HIS A 591 1.62 -5.49 -2.58
N LEU A 592 1.73 -4.90 -3.77
CA LEU A 592 2.72 -3.86 -4.00
C LEU A 592 2.36 -2.60 -3.18
N ALA A 593 3.40 -1.95 -2.64
CA ALA A 593 3.20 -0.87 -1.69
C ALA A 593 2.79 0.46 -2.33
N ALA A 594 3.15 0.66 -3.60
CA ALA A 594 2.89 1.91 -4.31
C ALA A 594 1.39 2.11 -4.58
N GLU A 595 0.63 1.05 -4.87
CA GLU A 595 -0.82 1.08 -5.03
C GLU A 595 -1.53 1.54 -3.75
N SER A 596 -0.99 1.17 -2.58
CA SER A 596 -1.50 1.67 -1.29
C SER A 596 -1.31 3.19 -1.15
N GLY A 597 -0.18 3.74 -1.60
CA GLY A 597 0.03 5.19 -1.70
C GLY A 597 -0.95 5.86 -2.66
N LEU A 598 -1.22 5.23 -3.80
CA LEU A 598 -2.18 5.72 -4.78
C LEU A 598 -3.62 5.71 -4.22
N PHE A 599 -4.02 4.67 -3.46
CA PHE A 599 -5.30 4.66 -2.74
C PHE A 599 -5.41 5.86 -1.79
N CYS A 600 -4.36 6.16 -1.03
CA CYS A 600 -4.35 7.32 -0.16
C CYS A 600 -4.56 8.64 -0.94
N ARG A 601 -4.08 8.73 -2.18
CA ARG A 601 -4.31 9.89 -3.05
C ARG A 601 -5.71 9.95 -3.62
N VAL A 602 -6.43 8.85 -3.76
CA VAL A 602 -7.88 8.88 -4.06
C VAL A 602 -8.62 9.67 -2.97
N ILE A 603 -8.24 9.50 -1.72
CA ILE A 603 -8.82 10.23 -0.60
C ILE A 603 -8.37 11.70 -0.60
N THR A 604 -7.07 11.95 -0.55
CA THR A 604 -6.54 13.32 -0.38
C THR A 604 -6.79 14.21 -1.60
N GLU A 605 -6.54 13.72 -2.81
CA GLU A 605 -6.64 14.48 -4.05
C GLU A 605 -7.99 14.31 -4.77
N GLY A 606 -8.67 13.17 -4.58
CA GLY A 606 -9.99 12.87 -5.15
C GLY A 606 -11.12 13.35 -4.24
N LEU A 607 -11.39 12.64 -3.14
CA LEU A 607 -12.52 12.90 -2.24
C LEU A 607 -12.43 14.29 -1.58
N PHE A 608 -11.26 14.65 -1.02
CA PHE A 608 -11.03 15.99 -0.46
C PHE A 608 -10.64 17.02 -1.51
N GLY A 609 -10.12 16.62 -2.66
CA GLY A 609 -9.76 17.49 -3.77
C GLY A 609 -8.64 18.47 -3.43
N ILE A 610 -7.62 18.03 -2.66
CA ILE A 610 -6.46 18.85 -2.29
C ILE A 610 -5.47 18.85 -3.46
N ARG A 611 -5.23 20.02 -4.06
CA ARG A 611 -4.21 20.22 -5.11
C ARG A 611 -3.19 21.26 -4.67
N PRO A 612 -1.90 20.91 -4.55
CA PRO A 612 -0.84 21.85 -4.20
C PRO A 612 -0.71 23.00 -5.20
N THR A 613 -0.61 24.24 -4.72
CA THR A 613 -0.48 25.47 -5.55
C THR A 613 0.56 26.45 -5.02
N GLY A 614 1.30 26.07 -4.00
CA GLY A 614 2.39 26.82 -3.40
C GLY A 614 2.89 26.12 -2.15
N PHE A 615 4.00 26.59 -1.57
CA PHE A 615 4.59 26.01 -0.36
C PHE A 615 3.63 26.03 0.83
N ARG A 616 2.77 27.05 0.89
CA ARG A 616 1.77 27.24 1.94
C ARG A 616 0.37 27.46 1.36
N SER A 617 0.09 26.86 0.19
CA SER A 617 -1.23 27.00 -0.41
C SER A 617 -1.62 25.80 -1.25
N PHE A 618 -2.92 25.55 -1.27
CA PHE A 618 -3.55 24.52 -2.09
C PHE A 618 -4.96 24.93 -2.53
N ASP A 619 -5.40 24.40 -3.66
CA ASP A 619 -6.81 24.43 -4.03
C ASP A 619 -7.51 23.25 -3.35
N LEU A 620 -8.70 23.50 -2.82
CA LEU A 620 -9.58 22.54 -2.16
C LEU A 620 -10.90 22.46 -2.93
N THR A 621 -11.22 21.29 -3.47
CA THR A 621 -12.44 21.02 -4.24
C THR A 621 -13.12 19.76 -3.69
N PRO A 622 -13.77 19.85 -2.51
CA PRO A 622 -14.31 18.66 -1.87
C PRO A 622 -15.48 18.05 -2.65
N SER A 623 -15.44 16.74 -2.81
CA SER A 623 -16.44 15.93 -3.50
C SER A 623 -17.31 15.20 -2.47
N MET A 624 -18.21 15.93 -1.78
CA MET A 624 -19.12 15.37 -0.76
C MET A 624 -20.22 14.54 -1.43
N PRO A 625 -20.33 13.23 -1.15
CA PRO A 625 -21.42 12.41 -1.66
C PRO A 625 -22.79 12.87 -1.11
N SER A 626 -23.84 12.64 -1.87
CA SER A 626 -25.19 13.08 -1.48
C SER A 626 -25.68 12.43 -0.17
N GLY A 627 -25.29 11.17 0.07
CA GLY A 627 -25.64 10.41 1.27
C GLY A 627 -24.81 10.75 2.53
N TRP A 628 -23.75 11.58 2.41
CA TRP A 628 -22.91 11.96 3.54
C TRP A 628 -23.25 13.36 4.04
N ASN A 629 -23.20 13.54 5.35
CA ASN A 629 -23.41 14.85 5.98
C ASN A 629 -22.09 15.47 6.47
N ARG A 630 -21.08 14.65 6.70
CA ARG A 630 -19.78 15.08 7.23
C ARG A 630 -18.67 14.14 6.74
N MET A 631 -17.50 14.72 6.47
CA MET A 631 -16.23 14.03 6.34
C MET A 631 -15.10 14.87 6.94
N ALA A 632 -14.05 14.24 7.43
CA ALA A 632 -12.89 14.96 7.96
C ALA A 632 -11.59 14.25 7.60
N LEU A 633 -10.56 15.05 7.42
CA LEU A 633 -9.18 14.60 7.29
C LEU A 633 -8.36 15.32 8.38
N ARG A 634 -7.89 14.53 9.36
CA ARG A 634 -7.19 15.04 10.53
C ARG A 634 -5.69 14.86 10.40
N HIS A 635 -4.96 15.70 11.12
CA HIS A 635 -3.51 15.60 11.27
C HIS A 635 -2.77 15.64 9.93
N ILE A 636 -3.21 16.48 9.00
CA ILE A 636 -2.50 16.73 7.74
C ILE A 636 -1.22 17.49 8.05
N ARG A 637 -0.06 16.97 7.63
CA ARG A 637 1.27 17.57 7.90
C ARG A 637 1.97 17.97 6.60
N ALA A 638 1.31 18.75 5.80
CA ALA A 638 1.81 19.26 4.51
C ALA A 638 1.89 20.79 4.52
N PHE A 639 2.55 21.36 3.51
CA PHE A 639 2.63 22.82 3.31
C PHE A 639 3.25 23.55 4.50
N GLU A 640 4.27 22.97 5.11
CA GLU A 640 4.93 23.46 6.36
C GLU A 640 3.95 23.65 7.54
N ASN A 641 2.81 23.03 7.51
CA ASN A 641 1.76 23.20 8.51
C ASN A 641 1.24 21.86 9.04
N ASN A 642 0.60 21.92 10.20
CA ASN A 642 -0.19 20.82 10.77
C ASN A 642 -1.62 21.33 10.95
N PHE A 643 -2.58 20.70 10.27
CA PHE A 643 -3.96 21.16 10.23
C PHE A 643 -4.96 20.03 10.02
N ASP A 644 -6.20 20.32 10.37
CA ASP A 644 -7.38 19.48 10.12
C ASP A 644 -8.32 20.15 9.12
N LEU A 645 -8.96 19.34 8.29
CA LEU A 645 -10.07 19.72 7.43
C LEU A 645 -11.34 18.98 7.86
N VAL A 646 -12.39 19.72 8.18
CA VAL A 646 -13.73 19.17 8.42
C VAL A 646 -14.69 19.78 7.42
N ILE A 647 -15.45 18.95 6.72
CA ILE A 647 -16.40 19.35 5.70
C ILE A 647 -17.78 18.84 6.09
N GLU A 648 -18.74 19.75 6.20
CA GLU A 648 -20.10 19.48 6.67
C GLU A 648 -21.13 20.03 5.68
N LYS A 649 -22.12 19.21 5.34
CA LYS A 649 -23.24 19.62 4.50
C LYS A 649 -24.21 20.47 5.31
N GLN A 650 -24.55 21.64 4.78
CA GLN A 650 -25.52 22.54 5.41
C GLN A 650 -26.93 22.32 4.86
N PRO A 651 -27.99 22.67 5.63
CA PRO A 651 -29.37 22.51 5.19
C PRO A 651 -29.70 23.22 3.88
N ASP A 652 -28.98 24.30 3.56
CA ASP A 652 -29.15 25.11 2.33
C ASP A 652 -28.39 24.55 1.12
N GLY A 653 -27.80 23.34 1.25
CA GLY A 653 -27.05 22.64 0.19
C GLY A 653 -25.62 23.13 -0.02
N PHE A 654 -25.13 24.10 0.77
CA PHE A 654 -23.72 24.47 0.78
C PHE A 654 -22.92 23.55 1.67
N LEU A 655 -21.60 23.57 1.47
CA LEU A 655 -20.62 22.93 2.34
C LEU A 655 -20.01 23.98 3.28
N ARG A 656 -19.93 23.65 4.57
CA ARG A 656 -19.11 24.36 5.54
C ARG A 656 -17.77 23.65 5.63
N VAL A 657 -16.70 24.33 5.24
CA VAL A 657 -15.31 23.86 5.36
C VAL A 657 -14.69 24.51 6.58
N THR A 658 -14.34 23.72 7.57
CA THR A 658 -13.60 24.17 8.77
C THR A 658 -12.15 23.75 8.65
N LEU A 659 -11.25 24.72 8.67
CA LEU A 659 -9.79 24.54 8.68
C LEU A 659 -9.28 24.89 10.07
N ALA A 660 -8.78 23.89 10.80
CA ALA A 660 -8.15 24.07 12.11
C ALA A 660 -6.63 23.88 11.97
N ILE A 661 -5.86 24.94 12.13
CA ILE A 661 -4.38 24.93 12.05
C ILE A 661 -3.85 24.93 13.47
N SER A 662 -2.84 24.10 13.75
CA SER A 662 -2.18 24.07 15.05
C SER A 662 -1.68 25.45 15.48
N GLY A 663 -2.06 25.89 16.69
CA GLY A 663 -1.71 27.20 17.22
C GLY A 663 -2.51 28.39 16.68
N CYS A 664 -3.51 28.18 15.82
CA CYS A 664 -4.34 29.25 15.24
C CYS A 664 -5.82 29.03 15.57
N ASN A 665 -6.60 30.10 15.55
CA ASN A 665 -8.06 29.98 15.60
C ASN A 665 -8.59 29.29 14.33
N PRO A 666 -9.57 28.39 14.44
CA PRO A 666 -10.17 27.74 13.29
C PRO A 666 -10.83 28.77 12.35
N ARG A 667 -10.64 28.55 11.06
CA ARG A 667 -11.28 29.35 9.98
C ARG A 667 -12.39 28.53 9.35
N ALA A 668 -13.54 29.14 9.08
CA ALA A 668 -14.66 28.50 8.40
C ALA A 668 -14.93 29.19 7.07
N PHE A 669 -15.22 28.39 6.05
CA PHE A 669 -15.56 28.85 4.71
C PHE A 669 -16.89 28.23 4.30
N ARG A 670 -17.65 28.94 3.47
CA ARG A 670 -18.86 28.44 2.84
C ARG A 670 -18.59 28.21 1.35
N LEU A 671 -18.85 26.99 0.88
CA LEU A 671 -18.51 26.57 -0.47
C LEU A 671 -19.72 25.90 -1.13
N ARG A 672 -19.97 26.18 -2.40
CA ARG A 672 -20.94 25.38 -3.17
C ARG A 672 -20.35 24.01 -3.49
N GLN A 673 -21.20 22.99 -3.56
CA GLN A 673 -20.78 21.67 -4.05
C GLN A 673 -20.10 21.81 -5.42
N GLY A 674 -18.94 21.17 -5.61
CA GLY A 674 -18.16 21.23 -6.85
C GLY A 674 -17.37 22.52 -7.09
N ALA A 675 -17.48 23.53 -6.22
CA ALA A 675 -16.66 24.74 -6.33
C ALA A 675 -15.27 24.51 -5.71
N SER A 676 -14.27 25.25 -6.23
CA SER A 676 -12.90 25.23 -5.71
C SER A 676 -12.64 26.46 -4.84
N LEU A 677 -11.89 26.27 -3.75
CA LEU A 677 -11.45 27.28 -2.83
C LEU A 677 -9.94 27.25 -2.68
N ARG A 678 -9.26 28.37 -2.97
CA ARG A 678 -7.82 28.48 -2.67
C ARG A 678 -7.61 28.78 -1.19
N ILE A 679 -6.96 27.84 -0.51
CA ILE A 679 -6.53 27.96 0.88
C ILE A 679 -5.11 28.49 0.91
N LYS A 680 -4.87 29.50 1.75
CA LYS A 680 -3.52 29.96 2.13
C LYS A 680 -3.31 29.71 3.62
N LEU A 681 -2.21 29.05 3.93
CA LEU A 681 -1.76 28.75 5.28
C LEU A 681 -0.79 29.84 5.76
N PRO A 682 -0.57 30.03 7.07
CA PRO A 682 0.33 31.00 7.62
C PRO A 682 1.80 30.76 7.29
#